data_5aa4c72af8e2a7e42bc2127a5ac06244
#
_entry.id   5aa4c72af8e2a7e42bc2127a5ac06244
#
_cell.length_a   1.000
_cell.length_b   1.000
_cell.length_c   1.000
_cell.angle_alpha   90.00
_cell.angle_beta   90.00
_cell.angle_gamma   90.00
#
_symmetry.space_group_name_H-M   'P 1'
#
loop_
_entity.id
_entity.type
_entity.pdbx_description
1 polymer ?
#
loop_
_entity_poly.entity_id
_entity_poly.type
_entity_poly.pdbx_seq_one_letter_code
_entity_poly.pdbx_strand_id
1 'polypeptide(L)'
;MLISEVLSDPGIGNVATVNPLRRIERLVCDIEQASPGIGVDTVEELQECVLGLKSELSEEQRLQIWKLSYRIWNTCVDIANSIQQQQPPGRAAVDSSAEYHARLRQIASEMLFLAGAVGSIRSSTLKMATFFLRSGTTWHKIRNYKSAAGCFERATEIVSRDNVFSSIGTSEEQQFMFDLCLARSRTAWEMSHKALASSLLGRARGFLQDSLERYQELADVYLLYGKSLLALQDSESKAESVKYVEQAYEICSEALKGSCKTKSEEQTVTSQKLTILRYIAAGQLQNGNFEGVLKCVSVLKGSSDHPSTSFLAFKALLGLSRFEEAEEELIALISHDKAAVEVCLSALTFLIEETTQQLDVAKKAFFVLLSRFSSTAEVCASIIEKLLKQASPTDPMSRKRVEVALSIATDDRVLKRFNACAGPRLHNPLLHCRKELESMHALLWNCGSDFFQAKDYPTAIRLFEAAMHYLPAEEETTMRAKALRVLCLCYLGLLQYDRAAEYVDAAEKLEPNVSCSFLKFKICLQINDEVGAANQVSKMIKCADFEPEYLTLASHEAVACKNIKVAVSALSNMLVMISSNSRPPAGTKEVTVFRNLIFLALQDLKCQDEAVKYLKQARQRLQETGAETFLGSGSSAEKEASWFAGCAWNQGLAAAKTQDWKTCEELFACASDFYALLSDTAENLQSLETSLLLTVAALLMICNESDTEKLKLATVYMEKCRKVHASLLLKSPTFASTDFYMNLLAFDLKGKMKEYKEQLEIMYRCASLPGFKPDYFFKMAMHACNGDGSNTEVPIAAFKSCLNLLLSSAAPDYKRAAVIMRKLIVLSDQRNKDGPEVLKLYREAKHMLLGLQNGVYPSEEIQWLVSTAWNRAALQVKLSRLPGAEQWMNIALELLSHAPAMEPQRQGMVDSLNEVMKQKQGHVDLMEE
;
A
#
# COMPACT_ATOMS: atom_id res chain seq x y z
N MET A 1 -27.68 -9.05 -42.56
CA MET A 1 -27.04 -8.05 -43.45
C MET A 1 -25.75 -8.69 -43.90
N LEU A 2 -25.84 -9.33 -45.10
CA LEU A 2 -25.26 -8.81 -46.33
C LEU A 2 -23.71 -8.79 -46.30
N ILE A 3 -23.12 -9.80 -46.84
CA ILE A 3 -22.15 -9.70 -47.93
C ILE A 3 -22.29 -11.00 -48.70
N SER A 4 -23.18 -10.99 -49.67
CA SER A 4 -23.12 -11.77 -50.90
C SER A 4 -22.84 -10.72 -51.97
N GLU A 5 -21.80 -10.93 -52.66
CA GLU A 5 -21.40 -10.43 -53.98
C GLU A 5 -19.87 -10.26 -53.97
N VAL A 6 -19.27 -11.08 -54.67
CA VAL A 6 -18.24 -10.94 -55.72
C VAL A 6 -17.51 -12.28 -55.87
N LEU A 7 -17.87 -13.01 -56.88
CA LEU A 7 -16.95 -13.54 -57.90
C LEU A 7 -17.68 -14.62 -58.69
N SER A 8 -18.33 -14.22 -59.77
CA SER A 8 -18.57 -15.02 -60.92
C SER A 8 -17.29 -15.02 -61.76
N ASP A 9 -16.68 -16.17 -61.89
CA ASP A 9 -15.78 -16.48 -62.97
C ASP A 9 -16.07 -17.90 -63.43
N PRO A 10 -16.41 -18.11 -64.70
CA PRO A 10 -16.77 -19.40 -65.21
C PRO A 10 -15.53 -20.09 -65.84
N GLY A 11 -15.19 -21.19 -65.28
CA GLY A 11 -14.24 -22.09 -65.92
C GLY A 11 -13.38 -22.85 -64.96
N ILE A 12 -13.84 -24.09 -64.74
CA ILE A 12 -13.01 -25.30 -64.72
C ILE A 12 -13.90 -26.48 -64.30
N GLY A 13 -14.09 -27.38 -65.21
CA GLY A 13 -14.12 -28.80 -65.09
C GLY A 13 -15.00 -29.48 -64.02
N ASN A 14 -16.01 -30.23 -64.40
CA ASN A 14 -16.62 -31.36 -63.77
C ASN A 14 -15.87 -31.87 -62.52
N VAL A 15 -16.21 -31.35 -61.30
CA VAL A 15 -16.03 -32.14 -60.10
C VAL A 15 -17.14 -33.16 -60.10
N ALA A 16 -16.77 -34.40 -60.43
CA ALA A 16 -17.59 -35.57 -60.21
C ALA A 16 -18.09 -35.53 -58.77
N THR A 17 -19.43 -35.49 -58.59
CA THR A 17 -20.08 -35.64 -57.29
C THR A 17 -19.56 -36.92 -56.66
N VAL A 18 -18.56 -36.81 -55.81
CA VAL A 18 -18.01 -37.93 -55.03
C VAL A 18 -19.17 -38.47 -54.23
N ASN A 19 -19.56 -39.69 -54.50
CA ASN A 19 -20.64 -40.38 -53.78
C ASN A 19 -20.36 -40.24 -52.27
N PRO A 20 -21.21 -39.58 -51.49
CA PRO A 20 -20.93 -39.24 -50.08
C PRO A 20 -20.58 -40.50 -49.27
N LEU A 21 -21.04 -41.66 -49.62
CA LEU A 21 -20.70 -42.93 -49.00
C LEU A 21 -19.20 -43.31 -49.21
N ARG A 22 -18.67 -43.10 -50.40
CA ARG A 22 -17.23 -43.36 -50.66
C ARG A 22 -16.32 -42.42 -49.85
N ARG A 23 -16.80 -41.19 -49.59
CA ARG A 23 -16.05 -40.22 -48.75
C ARG A 23 -16.05 -40.67 -47.28
N ILE A 24 -17.21 -41.08 -46.76
CA ILE A 24 -17.33 -41.65 -45.40
C ILE A 24 -16.45 -42.86 -45.27
N GLU A 25 -16.42 -43.79 -46.26
CA GLU A 25 -15.60 -45.01 -46.25
C GLU A 25 -14.10 -44.68 -46.17
N ARG A 26 -13.63 -43.68 -46.93
CA ARG A 26 -12.23 -43.20 -46.82
C ARG A 26 -11.95 -42.66 -45.45
N LEU A 27 -12.78 -41.76 -44.92
CA LEU A 27 -12.58 -41.15 -43.62
C LEU A 27 -12.58 -42.24 -42.51
N VAL A 28 -13.39 -43.25 -42.64
CA VAL A 28 -13.39 -44.41 -41.69
C VAL A 28 -12.06 -45.16 -41.77
N CYS A 29 -11.51 -45.40 -43.00
CA CYS A 29 -10.23 -46.05 -43.17
C CYS A 29 -9.10 -45.21 -42.62
N ASP A 30 -9.14 -43.87 -42.83
CA ASP A 30 -8.13 -42.93 -42.27
C ASP A 30 -8.15 -42.93 -40.73
N ILE A 31 -9.32 -42.97 -40.12
CA ILE A 31 -9.51 -43.07 -38.67
C ILE A 31 -8.94 -44.38 -38.13
N GLU A 32 -9.18 -45.53 -38.82
CA GLU A 32 -8.65 -46.83 -38.43
C GLU A 32 -7.12 -46.88 -38.51
N GLN A 33 -6.51 -46.24 -39.52
CA GLN A 33 -5.07 -46.22 -39.69
C GLN A 33 -4.34 -45.19 -38.81
N ALA A 34 -5.01 -44.11 -38.45
CA ALA A 34 -4.42 -42.99 -37.63
C ALA A 34 -4.51 -43.24 -36.12
N SER A 35 -5.09 -44.31 -35.66
CA SER A 35 -5.22 -44.61 -34.19
C SER A 35 -3.83 -44.84 -33.59
N PRO A 36 -3.38 -44.02 -32.55
CA PRO A 36 -4.14 -43.15 -31.65
C PRO A 36 -4.06 -41.64 -31.93
N GLY A 37 -3.54 -41.18 -33.05
CA GLY A 37 -3.31 -39.76 -33.38
C GLY A 37 -4.34 -39.13 -34.31
N ILE A 38 -5.65 -39.29 -34.11
CA ILE A 38 -6.72 -38.79 -34.98
C ILE A 38 -6.78 -37.28 -34.96
N GLY A 39 -6.74 -36.65 -36.14
CA GLY A 39 -6.88 -35.17 -36.30
C GLY A 39 -8.32 -34.72 -36.04
N VAL A 40 -8.48 -33.52 -35.49
CA VAL A 40 -9.77 -32.87 -35.19
C VAL A 40 -10.60 -32.76 -36.46
N ASP A 41 -9.98 -32.30 -37.53
CA ASP A 41 -10.62 -31.99 -38.81
C ASP A 41 -11.26 -33.23 -39.45
N THR A 42 -10.66 -34.43 -39.29
CA THR A 42 -11.18 -35.69 -39.83
C THR A 42 -12.50 -36.14 -39.18
N VAL A 43 -12.65 -35.90 -37.88
CA VAL A 43 -13.87 -36.25 -37.12
C VAL A 43 -15.00 -35.29 -37.43
N GLU A 44 -14.68 -33.99 -37.58
CA GLU A 44 -15.66 -32.97 -37.95
C GLU A 44 -16.15 -33.19 -39.42
N GLU A 45 -15.25 -33.50 -40.30
CA GLU A 45 -15.59 -33.81 -41.70
C GLU A 45 -16.47 -35.07 -41.78
N LEU A 46 -16.18 -36.10 -40.99
CA LEU A 46 -17.01 -37.29 -40.95
C LEU A 46 -18.43 -37.00 -40.40
N GLN A 47 -18.52 -36.14 -39.39
CA GLN A 47 -19.80 -35.70 -38.84
C GLN A 47 -20.64 -34.96 -39.88
N GLU A 48 -20.01 -34.00 -40.61
CA GLU A 48 -20.68 -33.24 -41.68
C GLU A 48 -21.18 -34.18 -42.83
N CYS A 49 -20.33 -35.11 -43.23
CA CYS A 49 -20.69 -36.10 -44.24
C CYS A 49 -21.89 -36.97 -43.81
N VAL A 50 -21.94 -37.39 -42.53
CA VAL A 50 -23.05 -38.22 -41.99
C VAL A 50 -24.33 -37.39 -41.89
N LEU A 51 -24.25 -36.16 -41.45
CA LEU A 51 -25.39 -35.23 -41.41
C LEU A 51 -25.93 -34.86 -42.79
N GLY A 52 -25.09 -34.89 -43.79
CA GLY A 52 -25.46 -34.63 -45.19
C GLY A 52 -26.12 -35.81 -45.92
N LEU A 53 -26.18 -37.01 -45.34
CA LEU A 53 -26.83 -38.13 -45.91
C LEU A 53 -28.35 -37.93 -45.95
N LYS A 54 -28.93 -38.16 -47.17
CA LYS A 54 -30.39 -38.07 -47.38
C LYS A 54 -31.14 -39.27 -46.73
N SER A 55 -32.38 -39.02 -46.32
CA SER A 55 -33.21 -40.02 -45.61
C SER A 55 -33.64 -41.21 -46.49
N GLU A 56 -33.55 -41.09 -47.81
CA GLU A 56 -33.90 -42.18 -48.74
C GLU A 56 -32.63 -42.89 -49.25
N LEU A 57 -32.19 -43.86 -48.49
CA LEU A 57 -31.05 -44.74 -48.79
C LEU A 57 -31.52 -46.08 -49.33
N SER A 58 -30.84 -46.61 -50.37
CA SER A 58 -31.07 -47.96 -50.87
C SER A 58 -30.65 -49.02 -49.85
N GLU A 59 -31.16 -50.25 -49.97
CA GLU A 59 -30.83 -51.38 -49.06
C GLU A 59 -29.31 -51.65 -49.01
N GLU A 60 -28.62 -51.57 -50.17
CA GLU A 60 -27.17 -51.71 -50.24
C GLU A 60 -26.43 -50.64 -49.50
N GLN A 61 -26.87 -49.40 -49.63
CA GLN A 61 -26.32 -48.24 -48.94
C GLN A 61 -26.55 -48.35 -47.42
N ARG A 62 -27.72 -48.79 -46.96
CA ARG A 62 -27.99 -49.01 -45.54
C ARG A 62 -27.09 -50.10 -45.00
N LEU A 63 -26.87 -51.18 -45.71
CA LEU A 63 -25.95 -52.24 -45.27
C LEU A 63 -24.52 -51.79 -45.21
N GLN A 64 -24.09 -50.92 -46.15
CA GLN A 64 -22.74 -50.32 -46.13
C GLN A 64 -22.56 -49.40 -44.92
N ILE A 65 -23.50 -48.48 -44.66
CA ILE A 65 -23.46 -47.60 -43.48
C ILE A 65 -23.48 -48.42 -42.18
N TRP A 66 -24.30 -49.49 -42.14
CA TRP A 66 -24.33 -50.41 -41.00
C TRP A 66 -22.93 -51.01 -40.74
N LYS A 67 -22.24 -51.51 -41.77
CA LYS A 67 -20.89 -52.04 -41.64
C LYS A 67 -19.89 -50.97 -41.17
N LEU A 68 -19.95 -49.78 -41.72
CA LEU A 68 -19.05 -48.68 -41.39
C LEU A 68 -19.27 -48.19 -39.97
N SER A 69 -20.51 -48.17 -39.46
CA SER A 69 -20.81 -47.78 -38.10
C SER A 69 -20.17 -48.77 -37.08
N TYR A 70 -20.19 -50.06 -37.34
CA TYR A 70 -19.53 -51.07 -36.48
C TYR A 70 -18.00 -50.97 -36.58
N ARG A 71 -17.44 -50.64 -37.71
CA ARG A 71 -15.96 -50.41 -37.88
C ARG A 71 -15.54 -49.26 -36.97
N ILE A 72 -16.18 -48.08 -37.09
CA ILE A 72 -15.89 -46.97 -36.18
C ILE A 72 -16.07 -47.35 -34.72
N TRP A 73 -17.15 -48.04 -34.40
CA TRP A 73 -17.40 -48.46 -33.05
C TRP A 73 -16.30 -49.36 -32.48
N ASN A 74 -15.80 -50.30 -33.26
CA ASN A 74 -14.72 -51.20 -32.84
C ASN A 74 -13.42 -50.43 -32.69
N THR A 75 -13.09 -49.49 -33.58
CA THR A 75 -11.92 -48.58 -33.47
C THR A 75 -12.01 -47.78 -32.17
N CYS A 76 -13.20 -47.28 -31.79
CA CYS A 76 -13.41 -46.64 -30.50
C CYS A 76 -13.19 -47.56 -29.31
N VAL A 77 -13.51 -48.83 -29.39
CA VAL A 77 -13.23 -49.78 -28.33
C VAL A 77 -11.73 -50.04 -28.20
N ASP A 78 -11.03 -50.17 -29.30
CA ASP A 78 -9.59 -50.40 -29.32
C ASP A 78 -8.83 -49.19 -28.75
N ILE A 79 -9.23 -47.97 -29.11
CA ILE A 79 -8.71 -46.72 -28.53
C ILE A 79 -8.90 -46.67 -27.02
N ALA A 80 -10.12 -46.98 -26.55
CA ALA A 80 -10.43 -47.00 -25.13
C ALA A 80 -9.59 -48.02 -24.36
N ASN A 81 -9.37 -49.20 -24.92
CA ASN A 81 -8.53 -50.25 -24.33
C ASN A 81 -7.07 -49.83 -24.25
N SER A 82 -6.54 -49.16 -25.31
CA SER A 82 -5.19 -48.64 -25.36
C SER A 82 -4.93 -47.53 -24.34
N ILE A 83 -5.90 -46.63 -24.14
CA ILE A 83 -5.82 -45.56 -23.14
C ILE A 83 -5.81 -46.15 -21.72
N GLN A 84 -6.61 -47.18 -21.48
CA GLN A 84 -6.70 -47.82 -20.15
C GLN A 84 -5.41 -48.57 -19.77
N GLN A 85 -4.64 -49.04 -20.75
CA GLN A 85 -3.36 -49.73 -20.53
C GLN A 85 -2.21 -48.78 -20.26
N GLN A 86 -2.30 -47.51 -20.68
CA GLN A 86 -1.19 -46.51 -20.61
C GLN A 86 -1.27 -45.55 -19.41
N GLN A 87 -2.33 -45.49 -18.62
CA GLN A 87 -2.48 -44.57 -17.51
C GLN A 87 -2.27 -45.24 -16.14
N PRO A 88 -1.38 -44.67 -15.26
CA PRO A 88 -1.39 -45.02 -13.85
C PRO A 88 -2.65 -44.43 -13.18
N PRO A 89 -3.21 -45.13 -12.15
CA PRO A 89 -4.42 -44.67 -11.48
C PRO A 89 -4.18 -43.34 -10.75
N GLY A 90 -4.84 -42.26 -11.19
CA GLY A 90 -4.84 -40.98 -10.40
C GLY A 90 -4.75 -39.64 -11.09
N ARG A 91 -4.64 -39.53 -12.42
CA ARG A 91 -4.69 -38.22 -13.11
C ARG A 91 -5.78 -38.21 -14.18
N ALA A 92 -6.87 -37.52 -13.88
CA ALA A 92 -7.86 -37.10 -14.87
C ALA A 92 -7.30 -35.86 -15.61
N ALA A 93 -6.53 -36.09 -16.65
CA ALA A 93 -6.31 -35.07 -17.66
C ALA A 93 -7.59 -35.03 -18.52
N VAL A 94 -8.23 -33.87 -18.61
CA VAL A 94 -9.26 -33.58 -19.62
C VAL A 94 -8.47 -33.47 -20.94
N ASP A 95 -8.28 -34.56 -21.58
CA ASP A 95 -7.55 -34.67 -22.84
C ASP A 95 -8.55 -34.44 -23.99
N SER A 96 -8.24 -33.54 -24.88
CA SER A 96 -9.00 -33.32 -26.13
C SER A 96 -9.26 -34.65 -26.89
N SER A 97 -8.40 -35.64 -26.70
CA SER A 97 -8.54 -37.02 -27.15
C SER A 97 -9.82 -37.72 -26.65
N ALA A 98 -10.23 -37.49 -25.40
CA ALA A 98 -11.44 -38.10 -24.82
C ALA A 98 -12.72 -37.54 -25.45
N GLU A 99 -12.74 -36.26 -25.82
CA GLU A 99 -13.89 -35.67 -26.49
C GLU A 99 -14.06 -36.19 -27.91
N TYR A 100 -12.98 -36.33 -28.66
CA TYR A 100 -13.02 -36.94 -29.99
C TYR A 100 -13.50 -38.37 -29.96
N HIS A 101 -13.04 -39.14 -29.01
CA HIS A 101 -13.51 -40.50 -28.83
C HIS A 101 -15.04 -40.58 -28.53
N ALA A 102 -15.55 -39.67 -27.73
CA ALA A 102 -16.99 -39.58 -27.46
C ALA A 102 -17.79 -39.16 -28.72
N ARG A 103 -17.26 -38.19 -29.49
CA ARG A 103 -17.88 -37.79 -30.79
C ARG A 103 -17.90 -38.93 -31.78
N LEU A 104 -16.80 -39.64 -31.95
CA LEU A 104 -16.75 -40.80 -32.82
C LEU A 104 -17.78 -41.86 -32.47
N ARG A 105 -17.94 -42.19 -31.19
CA ARG A 105 -18.98 -43.09 -30.73
C ARG A 105 -20.36 -42.57 -31.02
N GLN A 106 -20.62 -41.31 -30.87
CA GLN A 106 -21.91 -40.73 -31.20
C GLN A 106 -22.15 -40.78 -32.72
N ILE A 107 -21.16 -40.44 -33.55
CA ILE A 107 -21.28 -40.54 -35.02
C ILE A 107 -21.59 -41.99 -35.45
N ALA A 108 -20.90 -42.97 -34.86
CA ALA A 108 -21.20 -44.40 -35.09
C ALA A 108 -22.64 -44.75 -34.71
N SER A 109 -23.15 -44.22 -33.61
CA SER A 109 -24.55 -44.45 -33.18
C SER A 109 -25.56 -43.80 -34.14
N GLU A 110 -25.26 -42.61 -34.64
CA GLU A 110 -26.10 -41.90 -35.65
C GLU A 110 -26.09 -42.65 -37.00
N MET A 111 -24.93 -43.13 -37.46
CA MET A 111 -24.81 -43.94 -38.63
C MET A 111 -25.60 -45.23 -38.55
N LEU A 112 -25.53 -45.92 -37.38
CA LEU A 112 -26.32 -47.16 -37.13
C LEU A 112 -27.81 -46.87 -37.18
N PHE A 113 -28.24 -45.71 -36.67
CA PHE A 113 -29.64 -45.25 -36.71
C PHE A 113 -30.09 -44.93 -38.10
N LEU A 114 -29.25 -44.28 -38.94
CA LEU A 114 -29.53 -44.00 -40.36
C LEU A 114 -29.61 -45.28 -41.20
N ALA A 115 -28.81 -46.29 -40.89
CA ALA A 115 -28.88 -47.59 -41.56
C ALA A 115 -30.23 -48.31 -41.35
N GLY A 116 -30.88 -48.02 -40.19
CA GLY A 116 -32.18 -48.62 -39.87
C GLY A 116 -32.11 -50.09 -39.44
N ALA A 117 -33.26 -50.77 -39.47
CA ALA A 117 -33.34 -52.18 -39.05
C ALA A 117 -32.75 -53.12 -40.10
N VAL A 118 -31.70 -53.84 -39.74
CA VAL A 118 -31.09 -54.89 -40.57
C VAL A 118 -31.33 -56.23 -39.80
N GLY A 119 -32.17 -57.07 -40.36
CA GLY A 119 -32.60 -58.34 -39.74
C GLY A 119 -33.87 -58.22 -38.84
N SER A 120 -33.88 -58.86 -37.66
CA SER A 120 -35.02 -58.72 -36.76
C SER A 120 -35.18 -57.29 -36.24
N ILE A 121 -36.37 -56.71 -36.45
CA ILE A 121 -36.66 -55.34 -36.06
C ILE A 121 -36.35 -55.12 -34.56
N ARG A 122 -36.82 -56.00 -33.70
CA ARG A 122 -36.67 -55.94 -32.23
C ARG A 122 -35.19 -55.98 -31.80
N SER A 123 -34.40 -56.90 -32.38
CA SER A 123 -32.95 -56.98 -32.07
C SER A 123 -32.17 -55.79 -32.60
N SER A 124 -32.52 -55.25 -33.77
CA SER A 124 -31.90 -54.07 -34.37
C SER A 124 -32.20 -52.80 -33.57
N THR A 125 -33.44 -52.62 -33.13
CA THR A 125 -33.87 -51.53 -32.24
C THR A 125 -33.09 -51.52 -30.94
N LEU A 126 -32.93 -52.67 -30.30
CA LEU A 126 -32.17 -52.83 -29.05
C LEU A 126 -30.69 -52.48 -29.25
N LYS A 127 -30.10 -52.95 -30.37
CA LYS A 127 -28.68 -52.62 -30.68
C LYS A 127 -28.47 -51.12 -30.94
N MET A 128 -29.35 -50.48 -31.72
CA MET A 128 -29.29 -49.05 -31.94
C MET A 128 -29.40 -48.28 -30.65
N ALA A 129 -30.38 -48.59 -29.81
CA ALA A 129 -30.56 -47.95 -28.52
C ALA A 129 -29.35 -48.17 -27.56
N THR A 130 -28.73 -49.37 -27.60
CA THR A 130 -27.52 -49.68 -26.82
C THR A 130 -26.33 -48.88 -27.25
N PHE A 131 -26.13 -48.59 -28.54
CA PHE A 131 -25.07 -47.74 -29.03
C PHE A 131 -25.23 -46.31 -28.49
N PHE A 132 -26.44 -45.74 -28.52
CA PHE A 132 -26.71 -44.44 -27.95
C PHE A 132 -26.54 -44.42 -26.42
N LEU A 133 -26.95 -45.45 -25.72
CA LEU A 133 -26.73 -45.59 -24.27
C LEU A 133 -25.24 -45.55 -23.93
N ARG A 134 -24.42 -46.31 -24.66
CA ARG A 134 -22.99 -46.38 -24.41
C ARG A 134 -22.28 -45.09 -24.83
N SER A 135 -22.72 -44.44 -25.92
CA SER A 135 -22.19 -43.09 -26.32
C SER A 135 -22.53 -42.03 -25.28
N GLY A 136 -23.78 -42.01 -24.79
CA GLY A 136 -24.19 -41.14 -23.69
C GLY A 136 -23.39 -41.36 -22.41
N THR A 137 -23.10 -42.63 -22.09
CA THR A 137 -22.27 -42.98 -20.92
C THR A 137 -20.83 -42.46 -21.08
N THR A 138 -20.30 -42.47 -22.32
CA THR A 138 -18.96 -41.89 -22.60
C THR A 138 -18.96 -40.36 -22.42
N TRP A 139 -19.96 -39.68 -22.95
CA TRP A 139 -20.15 -38.24 -22.73
C TRP A 139 -20.31 -37.87 -21.26
N HIS A 140 -21.05 -38.67 -20.49
CA HIS A 140 -21.20 -38.48 -19.06
C HIS A 140 -19.87 -38.57 -18.31
N LYS A 141 -19.00 -39.54 -18.66
CA LYS A 141 -17.67 -39.70 -18.03
C LYS A 141 -16.75 -38.48 -18.22
N ILE A 142 -16.83 -37.83 -19.38
CA ILE A 142 -16.05 -36.59 -19.67
C ILE A 142 -16.78 -35.32 -19.22
N ARG A 143 -17.85 -35.43 -18.45
CA ARG A 143 -18.67 -34.36 -17.89
C ARG A 143 -19.42 -33.50 -18.90
N ASN A 144 -19.55 -33.93 -20.15
CA ASN A 144 -20.42 -33.24 -21.12
C ASN A 144 -21.86 -33.79 -21.00
N TYR A 145 -22.55 -33.35 -19.98
CA TYR A 145 -23.89 -33.86 -19.60
C TYR A 145 -24.96 -33.50 -20.63
N LYS A 146 -24.80 -32.40 -21.37
CA LYS A 146 -25.75 -31.99 -22.41
C LYS A 146 -25.75 -32.99 -23.58
N SER A 147 -24.58 -33.34 -24.07
CA SER A 147 -24.43 -34.37 -25.14
C SER A 147 -24.85 -35.76 -24.66
N ALA A 148 -24.54 -36.09 -23.39
CA ALA A 148 -24.97 -37.32 -22.78
C ALA A 148 -26.51 -37.42 -22.74
N ALA A 149 -27.20 -36.38 -22.28
CA ALA A 149 -28.66 -36.30 -22.21
C ALA A 149 -29.29 -36.49 -23.59
N GLY A 150 -28.75 -35.82 -24.63
CA GLY A 150 -29.22 -35.97 -26.01
C GLY A 150 -29.10 -37.41 -26.53
N CYS A 151 -28.00 -38.12 -26.24
CA CYS A 151 -27.84 -39.53 -26.57
C CYS A 151 -28.87 -40.41 -25.86
N PHE A 152 -29.12 -40.19 -24.58
CA PHE A 152 -30.09 -40.95 -23.80
C PHE A 152 -31.54 -40.65 -24.24
N GLU A 153 -31.86 -39.43 -24.59
CA GLU A 153 -33.16 -39.08 -25.17
C GLU A 153 -33.38 -39.82 -26.51
N ARG A 154 -32.36 -39.87 -27.35
CA ARG A 154 -32.40 -40.57 -28.59
C ARG A 154 -32.60 -42.08 -28.40
N ALA A 155 -31.87 -42.67 -27.44
CA ALA A 155 -32.08 -44.09 -27.05
C ALA A 155 -33.51 -44.33 -26.57
N THR A 156 -34.08 -43.39 -25.81
CA THR A 156 -35.48 -43.48 -25.32
C THR A 156 -36.49 -43.37 -26.47
N GLU A 157 -36.29 -42.44 -27.39
CA GLU A 157 -37.15 -42.29 -28.60
C GLU A 157 -37.18 -43.55 -29.45
N ILE A 158 -35.98 -44.15 -29.70
CA ILE A 158 -35.87 -45.40 -30.46
C ILE A 158 -36.70 -46.51 -29.85
N VAL A 159 -36.66 -46.66 -28.55
CA VAL A 159 -37.42 -47.70 -27.83
C VAL A 159 -38.92 -47.41 -27.81
N SER A 160 -39.30 -46.11 -27.79
CA SER A 160 -40.72 -45.70 -27.69
C SER A 160 -41.48 -45.75 -29.01
N ARG A 161 -40.80 -45.57 -30.17
CA ARG A 161 -41.42 -45.41 -31.50
C ARG A 161 -42.26 -46.58 -31.95
N ASP A 162 -41.81 -47.82 -31.62
CA ASP A 162 -42.42 -49.00 -32.24
C ASP A 162 -43.34 -49.81 -31.26
N ASN A 163 -43.59 -49.32 -30.06
CA ASN A 163 -44.28 -50.09 -29.00
C ASN A 163 -43.77 -51.54 -28.86
N VAL A 164 -42.56 -51.82 -29.36
CA VAL A 164 -41.93 -53.14 -29.46
C VAL A 164 -41.69 -53.74 -28.05
N PHE A 165 -41.56 -52.89 -27.05
CA PHE A 165 -41.28 -53.25 -25.67
C PHE A 165 -42.53 -53.19 -24.75
N SER A 166 -43.72 -53.04 -25.27
CA SER A 166 -44.99 -52.93 -24.54
C SER A 166 -45.49 -54.27 -23.93
N SER A 167 -44.93 -55.38 -24.34
CA SER A 167 -45.19 -56.71 -23.72
C SER A 167 -43.98 -57.19 -22.93
N ILE A 168 -44.18 -58.12 -21.97
CA ILE A 168 -43.17 -58.70 -21.09
C ILE A 168 -41.85 -58.94 -21.87
N GLY A 169 -40.90 -58.12 -21.65
CA GLY A 169 -39.63 -58.07 -22.40
C GLY A 169 -38.69 -59.20 -22.03
N THR A 170 -37.72 -59.51 -22.90
CA THR A 170 -36.64 -60.44 -22.59
C THR A 170 -35.77 -59.91 -21.45
N SER A 171 -35.04 -60.80 -20.81
CA SER A 171 -34.11 -60.38 -19.72
C SER A 171 -33.09 -59.29 -20.19
N GLU A 172 -32.64 -59.33 -21.46
CA GLU A 172 -31.74 -58.34 -22.06
C GLU A 172 -32.40 -56.99 -22.22
N GLU A 173 -33.66 -56.91 -22.63
CA GLU A 173 -34.43 -55.68 -22.77
C GLU A 173 -34.69 -55.04 -21.42
N GLN A 174 -34.99 -55.81 -20.41
CA GLN A 174 -35.17 -55.30 -19.04
C GLN A 174 -33.84 -54.75 -18.47
N GLN A 175 -32.73 -55.45 -18.73
CA GLN A 175 -31.40 -54.94 -18.35
C GLN A 175 -31.09 -53.63 -19.04
N PHE A 176 -31.34 -53.56 -20.36
CA PHE A 176 -31.18 -52.32 -21.10
C PHE A 176 -32.04 -51.17 -20.53
N MET A 177 -33.30 -51.41 -20.24
CA MET A 177 -34.21 -50.40 -19.68
C MET A 177 -33.75 -49.94 -18.28
N PHE A 178 -33.28 -50.86 -17.48
CA PHE A 178 -32.72 -50.59 -16.17
C PHE A 178 -31.48 -49.69 -16.30
N ASP A 179 -30.51 -50.08 -17.15
CA ASP A 179 -29.27 -49.35 -17.39
C ASP A 179 -29.54 -47.95 -17.95
N LEU A 180 -30.50 -47.83 -18.90
CA LEU A 180 -30.88 -46.55 -19.49
C LEU A 180 -31.51 -45.63 -18.45
N CYS A 181 -32.38 -46.16 -17.57
CA CYS A 181 -32.99 -45.38 -16.51
C CYS A 181 -31.93 -44.88 -15.52
N LEU A 182 -30.95 -45.71 -15.16
CA LEU A 182 -29.86 -45.32 -14.24
C LEU A 182 -28.90 -44.29 -14.87
N ALA A 183 -28.48 -44.55 -16.11
CA ALA A 183 -27.57 -43.65 -16.80
C ALA A 183 -28.20 -42.25 -17.00
N ARG A 184 -29.46 -42.23 -17.38
CA ARG A 184 -30.24 -41.01 -17.57
C ARG A 184 -30.49 -40.30 -16.24
N SER A 185 -30.76 -41.01 -15.17
CA SER A 185 -30.91 -40.49 -13.82
C SER A 185 -29.61 -39.83 -13.36
N ARG A 186 -28.46 -40.52 -13.51
CA ARG A 186 -27.15 -39.98 -13.13
C ARG A 186 -26.85 -38.67 -13.87
N THR A 187 -27.13 -38.58 -15.19
CA THR A 187 -26.94 -37.37 -15.97
C THR A 187 -27.90 -36.25 -15.57
N ALA A 188 -29.16 -36.55 -15.34
CA ALA A 188 -30.13 -35.56 -14.85
C ALA A 188 -29.77 -35.02 -13.47
N TRP A 189 -29.18 -35.87 -12.61
CA TRP A 189 -28.67 -35.44 -11.30
C TRP A 189 -27.55 -34.40 -11.43
N GLU A 190 -26.55 -34.68 -12.28
CA GLU A 190 -25.43 -33.76 -12.53
C GLU A 190 -25.88 -32.45 -13.20
N MET A 191 -26.96 -32.47 -13.96
CA MET A 191 -27.61 -31.31 -14.56
C MET A 191 -28.54 -30.57 -13.57
N SER A 192 -28.59 -30.99 -12.31
CA SER A 192 -29.48 -30.43 -11.28
C SER A 192 -30.99 -30.63 -11.53
N HIS A 193 -31.38 -31.57 -12.41
CA HIS A 193 -32.76 -31.96 -12.66
C HIS A 193 -33.22 -33.05 -11.69
N LYS A 194 -33.22 -32.77 -10.38
CA LYS A 194 -33.47 -33.73 -9.31
C LYS A 194 -34.81 -34.49 -9.47
N ALA A 195 -35.88 -33.79 -9.82
CA ALA A 195 -37.20 -34.39 -10.01
C ALA A 195 -37.20 -35.45 -11.12
N LEU A 196 -36.54 -35.18 -12.24
CA LEU A 196 -36.37 -36.14 -13.33
C LEU A 196 -35.52 -37.31 -12.89
N ALA A 197 -34.43 -37.09 -12.18
CA ALA A 197 -33.53 -38.09 -11.68
C ALA A 197 -34.29 -39.08 -10.76
N SER A 198 -35.07 -38.55 -9.81
CA SER A 198 -35.90 -39.34 -8.88
C SER A 198 -36.96 -40.16 -9.61
N SER A 199 -37.68 -39.58 -10.58
CA SER A 199 -38.68 -40.27 -11.41
C SER A 199 -38.08 -41.46 -12.17
N LEU A 200 -36.86 -41.26 -12.72
CA LEU A 200 -36.14 -42.30 -13.46
C LEU A 200 -35.69 -43.46 -12.54
N LEU A 201 -35.26 -43.17 -11.30
CA LEU A 201 -34.94 -44.18 -10.30
C LEU A 201 -36.20 -44.99 -9.92
N GLY A 202 -37.36 -44.32 -9.75
CA GLY A 202 -38.63 -44.97 -9.51
C GLY A 202 -39.03 -45.92 -10.64
N ARG A 203 -38.77 -45.53 -11.90
CA ARG A 203 -38.96 -46.40 -13.06
C ARG A 203 -37.99 -47.59 -13.08
N ALA A 204 -36.71 -47.38 -12.73
CA ALA A 204 -35.69 -48.41 -12.66
C ALA A 204 -36.09 -49.52 -11.65
N ARG A 205 -36.74 -49.13 -10.53
CA ARG A 205 -37.25 -50.09 -9.52
C ARG A 205 -38.23 -51.11 -10.13
N GLY A 206 -38.97 -50.73 -11.19
CA GLY A 206 -39.89 -51.65 -11.90
C GLY A 206 -39.18 -52.72 -12.73
N PHE A 207 -37.87 -52.65 -12.95
CA PHE A 207 -37.11 -53.64 -13.72
C PHE A 207 -36.18 -54.53 -12.87
N LEU A 208 -36.32 -54.53 -11.57
CA LEU A 208 -35.43 -55.26 -10.64
C LEU A 208 -35.46 -56.80 -10.79
N GLN A 209 -36.64 -57.39 -10.95
CA GLN A 209 -36.91 -58.88 -11.22
C GLN A 209 -35.81 -59.79 -10.67
N ASP A 210 -35.85 -60.22 -9.46
CA ASP A 210 -34.99 -61.24 -8.80
C ASP A 210 -33.46 -61.13 -9.11
N SER A 211 -32.99 -60.09 -9.75
CA SER A 211 -31.55 -59.86 -10.00
C SER A 211 -30.94 -59.15 -8.85
N LEU A 212 -30.14 -59.78 -8.04
CA LEU A 212 -29.44 -59.23 -6.90
C LEU A 212 -28.53 -58.03 -7.29
N GLU A 213 -27.85 -58.15 -8.43
CA GLU A 213 -26.97 -57.09 -8.95
C GLU A 213 -27.74 -55.80 -9.20
N ARG A 214 -28.94 -55.86 -9.78
CA ARG A 214 -29.78 -54.68 -10.02
C ARG A 214 -30.22 -54.00 -8.73
N TYR A 215 -30.59 -54.81 -7.70
CA TYR A 215 -30.93 -54.30 -6.38
C TYR A 215 -29.77 -53.56 -5.75
N GLN A 216 -28.57 -54.14 -5.82
CA GLN A 216 -27.35 -53.50 -5.26
C GLN A 216 -26.98 -52.22 -6.01
N GLU A 217 -26.99 -52.23 -7.35
CA GLU A 217 -26.67 -51.03 -8.15
C GLU A 217 -27.68 -49.91 -7.93
N LEU A 218 -28.97 -50.22 -7.88
CA LEU A 218 -30.00 -49.22 -7.60
C LEU A 218 -29.86 -48.65 -6.20
N ALA A 219 -29.59 -49.47 -5.19
CA ALA A 219 -29.35 -49.02 -3.81
C ALA A 219 -28.10 -48.09 -3.75
N ASP A 220 -27.04 -48.43 -4.50
CA ASP A 220 -25.81 -47.60 -4.56
C ASP A 220 -26.07 -46.24 -5.19
N VAL A 221 -26.93 -46.15 -6.23
CA VAL A 221 -27.28 -44.84 -6.84
C VAL A 221 -28.10 -43.98 -5.88
N TYR A 222 -29.10 -44.58 -5.21
CA TYR A 222 -29.85 -43.88 -4.17
C TYR A 222 -28.94 -43.40 -3.02
N LEU A 223 -28.00 -44.25 -2.58
CA LEU A 223 -27.01 -43.90 -1.58
C LEU A 223 -26.07 -42.78 -2.06
N LEU A 224 -25.65 -42.80 -3.33
CA LEU A 224 -24.81 -41.75 -3.92
C LEU A 224 -25.51 -40.40 -3.90
N TYR A 225 -26.79 -40.35 -4.30
CA TYR A 225 -27.59 -39.13 -4.25
C TYR A 225 -27.80 -38.64 -2.83
N GLY A 226 -28.10 -39.53 -1.92
CA GLY A 226 -28.20 -39.21 -0.51
C GLY A 226 -26.89 -38.62 0.04
N LYS A 227 -25.72 -39.21 -0.31
CA LYS A 227 -24.41 -38.70 0.08
C LYS A 227 -24.12 -37.30 -0.50
N SER A 228 -24.47 -37.08 -1.77
CA SER A 228 -24.24 -35.77 -2.41
C SER A 228 -25.10 -34.67 -1.80
N LEU A 229 -26.34 -34.97 -1.43
CA LEU A 229 -27.21 -34.05 -0.70
C LEU A 229 -26.73 -33.79 0.72
N LEU A 230 -26.20 -34.82 1.39
CA LEU A 230 -25.69 -34.74 2.75
C LEU A 230 -24.44 -33.81 2.82
N ALA A 231 -23.69 -33.72 1.73
CA ALA A 231 -22.54 -32.81 1.62
C ALA A 231 -22.95 -31.33 1.47
N LEU A 232 -24.18 -31.02 1.07
CA LEU A 232 -24.73 -29.68 1.01
C LEU A 232 -25.13 -29.17 2.40
N GLN A 233 -25.00 -27.92 2.63
CA GLN A 233 -25.20 -27.33 3.97
C GLN A 233 -26.63 -26.84 4.24
N ASP A 234 -27.51 -26.84 3.23
CA ASP A 234 -28.87 -26.36 3.35
C ASP A 234 -29.80 -27.36 4.00
N SER A 235 -30.76 -26.90 4.79
CA SER A 235 -31.69 -27.72 5.59
C SER A 235 -32.59 -28.59 4.73
N GLU A 236 -33.04 -28.12 3.56
CA GLU A 236 -33.93 -28.82 2.67
C GLU A 236 -33.22 -30.02 2.01
N SER A 237 -32.01 -29.85 1.54
CA SER A 237 -31.18 -30.92 0.97
C SER A 237 -30.84 -31.98 2.00
N LYS A 238 -30.63 -31.63 3.27
CA LYS A 238 -30.38 -32.57 4.35
C LYS A 238 -31.62 -33.46 4.62
N ALA A 239 -32.81 -32.86 4.67
CA ALA A 239 -34.05 -33.59 4.86
C ALA A 239 -34.35 -34.52 3.66
N GLU A 240 -34.06 -34.04 2.44
CA GLU A 240 -34.21 -34.84 1.22
C GLU A 240 -33.19 -35.98 1.17
N SER A 241 -31.96 -35.77 1.61
CA SER A 241 -30.90 -36.78 1.70
C SER A 241 -31.38 -38.02 2.46
N VAL A 242 -32.00 -37.85 3.63
CA VAL A 242 -32.49 -38.97 4.45
C VAL A 242 -33.48 -39.79 3.66
N LYS A 243 -34.41 -39.19 2.91
CA LYS A 243 -35.40 -39.92 2.07
C LYS A 243 -34.72 -40.80 1.01
N TYR A 244 -33.69 -40.29 0.34
CA TYR A 244 -32.95 -41.12 -0.64
C TYR A 244 -32.25 -42.30 0.01
N VAL A 245 -31.61 -42.09 1.17
CA VAL A 245 -30.87 -43.10 1.88
C VAL A 245 -31.83 -44.14 2.49
N GLU A 246 -33.03 -43.72 2.96
CA GLU A 246 -34.09 -44.66 3.41
C GLU A 246 -34.60 -45.52 2.27
N GLN A 247 -34.79 -44.99 1.07
CA GLN A 247 -35.15 -45.78 -0.11
C GLN A 247 -34.08 -46.81 -0.47
N ALA A 248 -32.79 -46.46 -0.37
CA ALA A 248 -31.68 -47.37 -0.53
C ALA A 248 -31.76 -48.53 0.50
N TYR A 249 -32.10 -48.20 1.76
CA TYR A 249 -32.25 -49.17 2.84
C TYR A 249 -33.42 -50.14 2.58
N GLU A 250 -34.55 -49.61 2.09
CA GLU A 250 -35.73 -50.43 1.71
C GLU A 250 -35.39 -51.43 0.58
N ILE A 251 -34.69 -50.94 -0.47
CA ILE A 251 -34.25 -51.75 -1.62
C ILE A 251 -33.37 -52.92 -1.15
N CYS A 252 -32.38 -52.64 -0.27
CA CYS A 252 -31.58 -53.71 0.31
C CYS A 252 -32.41 -54.67 1.18
N SER A 253 -33.43 -54.16 1.87
CA SER A 253 -34.32 -54.99 2.69
C SER A 253 -35.23 -55.89 1.85
N GLU A 254 -35.68 -55.45 0.67
CA GLU A 254 -36.40 -56.23 -0.33
C GLU A 254 -35.50 -57.32 -0.93
N ALA A 255 -34.27 -57.01 -1.27
CA ALA A 255 -33.26 -57.91 -1.80
C ALA A 255 -33.02 -59.10 -0.83
N LEU A 256 -32.94 -58.81 0.48
CA LEU A 256 -32.77 -59.83 1.52
C LEU A 256 -33.99 -60.79 1.69
N LYS A 257 -35.22 -60.34 1.31
CA LYS A 257 -36.43 -61.09 1.44
C LYS A 257 -36.65 -62.11 0.33
N GLY A 258 -36.14 -61.89 -0.88
CA GLY A 258 -36.49 -62.67 -2.04
C GLY A 258 -35.35 -62.98 -3.02
N SER A 259 -34.26 -62.18 -3.08
CA SER A 259 -33.29 -62.29 -4.17
C SER A 259 -31.98 -62.99 -3.78
N CYS A 260 -31.66 -63.15 -2.50
CA CYS A 260 -30.43 -63.80 -2.04
C CYS A 260 -30.54 -65.34 -2.11
N LYS A 261 -29.67 -66.00 -2.87
CA LYS A 261 -29.61 -67.42 -3.07
C LYS A 261 -28.53 -68.10 -2.23
N THR A 262 -27.51 -67.42 -1.82
CA THR A 262 -26.36 -67.94 -1.07
C THR A 262 -26.11 -67.13 0.21
N LYS A 263 -25.52 -67.78 1.24
CA LYS A 263 -25.10 -67.04 2.46
C LYS A 263 -24.08 -65.93 2.20
N SER A 264 -23.24 -66.06 1.16
CA SER A 264 -22.27 -65.02 0.77
C SER A 264 -22.98 -63.78 0.23
N GLU A 265 -24.02 -64.00 -0.61
CA GLU A 265 -24.84 -62.87 -1.13
C GLU A 265 -25.59 -62.15 0.00
N GLU A 266 -26.19 -62.98 0.93
CA GLU A 266 -26.86 -62.43 2.12
C GLU A 266 -25.90 -61.56 2.97
N GLN A 267 -24.62 -61.97 3.16
CA GLN A 267 -23.62 -61.26 3.88
C GLN A 267 -23.22 -59.93 3.15
N THR A 268 -23.09 -59.96 1.82
CA THR A 268 -22.75 -58.74 1.04
C THR A 268 -23.86 -57.72 1.12
N VAL A 269 -25.12 -58.09 0.93
CA VAL A 269 -26.28 -57.19 1.04
C VAL A 269 -26.47 -56.68 2.46
N THR A 270 -26.24 -57.52 3.46
CA THR A 270 -26.29 -57.10 4.87
C THR A 270 -25.20 -56.07 5.16
N SER A 271 -23.98 -56.26 4.66
CA SER A 271 -22.90 -55.29 4.80
C SER A 271 -23.25 -53.95 4.14
N GLN A 272 -23.81 -53.98 2.91
CA GLN A 272 -24.30 -52.79 2.22
C GLN A 272 -25.44 -52.11 3.02
N LYS A 273 -26.41 -52.86 3.51
CA LYS A 273 -27.51 -52.37 4.33
C LYS A 273 -27.02 -51.68 5.62
N LEU A 274 -26.04 -52.27 6.32
CA LEU A 274 -25.44 -51.68 7.51
C LEU A 274 -24.67 -50.37 7.17
N THR A 275 -24.04 -50.35 6.00
CA THR A 275 -23.39 -49.13 5.50
C THR A 275 -24.41 -48.02 5.24
N ILE A 276 -25.53 -48.33 4.59
CA ILE A 276 -26.64 -47.40 4.35
C ILE A 276 -27.23 -46.92 5.67
N LEU A 277 -27.42 -47.81 6.66
CA LEU A 277 -27.94 -47.43 7.98
C LEU A 277 -27.02 -46.41 8.70
N ARG A 278 -25.68 -46.50 8.49
CA ARG A 278 -24.75 -45.47 9.01
C ARG A 278 -24.99 -44.11 8.36
N TYR A 279 -25.31 -44.08 7.04
CA TYR A 279 -25.63 -42.83 6.36
C TYR A 279 -26.99 -42.25 6.74
N ILE A 280 -28.00 -43.12 7.05
CA ILE A 280 -29.26 -42.68 7.66
C ILE A 280 -28.99 -42.03 9.01
N ALA A 281 -28.21 -42.69 9.85
CA ALA A 281 -27.82 -42.10 11.15
C ALA A 281 -27.05 -40.76 10.99
N ALA A 282 -26.15 -40.67 9.99
CA ALA A 282 -25.45 -39.44 9.70
C ALA A 282 -26.38 -38.31 9.20
N GLY A 283 -27.36 -38.66 8.34
CA GLY A 283 -28.37 -37.70 7.87
C GLY A 283 -29.30 -37.23 8.99
N GLN A 284 -29.75 -38.15 9.83
CA GLN A 284 -30.55 -37.79 11.01
C GLN A 284 -29.77 -36.92 12.00
N LEU A 285 -28.47 -37.18 12.16
CA LEU A 285 -27.57 -36.35 12.98
C LEU A 285 -27.51 -34.90 12.47
N GLN A 286 -27.35 -34.75 11.15
CA GLN A 286 -27.33 -33.44 10.54
C GLN A 286 -28.66 -32.67 10.60
N ASN A 287 -29.78 -33.43 10.65
CA ASN A 287 -31.12 -32.88 10.82
C ASN A 287 -31.50 -32.62 12.30
N GLY A 288 -30.56 -32.89 13.24
CA GLY A 288 -30.81 -32.69 14.67
C GLY A 288 -31.71 -33.74 15.33
N ASN A 289 -32.03 -34.86 14.62
CA ASN A 289 -32.80 -35.95 15.19
C ASN A 289 -31.91 -36.97 15.92
N PHE A 290 -31.39 -36.55 17.06
CA PHE A 290 -30.42 -37.34 17.85
C PHE A 290 -30.98 -38.65 18.39
N GLU A 291 -32.26 -38.70 18.78
CA GLU A 291 -32.87 -39.94 19.22
C GLU A 291 -33.00 -40.96 18.08
N GLY A 292 -33.31 -40.49 16.87
CA GLY A 292 -33.30 -41.31 15.67
C GLY A 292 -31.93 -41.92 15.39
N VAL A 293 -30.85 -41.11 15.58
CA VAL A 293 -29.48 -41.63 15.47
C VAL A 293 -29.20 -42.74 16.46
N LEU A 294 -29.59 -42.59 17.75
CA LEU A 294 -29.36 -43.60 18.78
C LEU A 294 -30.12 -44.90 18.50
N LYS A 295 -31.34 -44.85 17.91
CA LYS A 295 -32.08 -46.04 17.42
C LYS A 295 -31.31 -46.75 16.30
N CYS A 296 -30.76 -46.02 15.33
CA CYS A 296 -29.94 -46.62 14.28
C CYS A 296 -28.66 -47.24 14.86
N VAL A 297 -28.02 -46.56 15.81
CA VAL A 297 -26.82 -47.03 16.51
C VAL A 297 -27.07 -48.33 17.28
N SER A 298 -28.20 -48.44 17.97
CA SER A 298 -28.55 -49.71 18.70
C SER A 298 -28.62 -50.92 17.78
N VAL A 299 -29.17 -50.74 16.57
CA VAL A 299 -29.19 -51.79 15.55
C VAL A 299 -27.78 -52.08 15.01
N LEU A 300 -26.99 -51.05 14.77
CA LEU A 300 -25.63 -51.19 14.27
C LEU A 300 -24.70 -51.89 15.26
N LYS A 301 -24.80 -51.61 16.56
CA LYS A 301 -23.99 -52.22 17.62
C LYS A 301 -24.31 -53.71 17.77
N GLY A 302 -25.58 -54.13 17.55
CA GLY A 302 -26.00 -55.55 17.57
C GLY A 302 -25.49 -56.36 16.38
N SER A 303 -25.07 -55.71 15.29
CA SER A 303 -24.79 -56.40 14.02
C SER A 303 -23.36 -56.18 13.48
N SER A 304 -22.67 -55.16 13.91
CA SER A 304 -21.37 -54.79 13.34
C SER A 304 -20.53 -53.98 14.33
N ASP A 305 -19.30 -54.42 14.56
CA ASP A 305 -18.28 -53.66 15.30
C ASP A 305 -17.50 -52.77 14.33
N HIS A 306 -17.90 -51.50 14.28
CA HIS A 306 -17.29 -50.50 13.39
C HIS A 306 -17.16 -49.16 14.10
N PRO A 307 -15.99 -48.49 14.04
CA PRO A 307 -15.69 -47.25 14.79
C PRO A 307 -16.65 -46.09 14.48
N SER A 308 -17.21 -46.01 13.25
CA SER A 308 -18.17 -44.96 12.91
C SER A 308 -19.45 -45.03 13.74
N THR A 309 -19.78 -46.22 14.30
CA THR A 309 -20.98 -46.39 15.13
C THR A 309 -20.82 -45.63 16.46
N SER A 310 -19.70 -45.81 17.15
CA SER A 310 -19.39 -45.05 18.36
C SER A 310 -19.20 -43.54 18.08
N PHE A 311 -18.69 -43.19 16.90
CA PHE A 311 -18.58 -41.76 16.49
C PHE A 311 -19.95 -41.09 16.32
N LEU A 312 -20.92 -41.78 15.69
CA LEU A 312 -22.28 -41.28 15.53
C LEU A 312 -23.03 -41.25 16.88
N ALA A 313 -22.85 -42.25 17.73
CA ALA A 313 -23.38 -42.26 19.08
C ALA A 313 -22.87 -41.09 19.91
N PHE A 314 -21.56 -40.89 19.89
CA PHE A 314 -20.88 -39.79 20.58
C PHE A 314 -21.45 -38.44 20.19
N LYS A 315 -21.59 -38.18 18.88
CA LYS A 315 -22.15 -36.90 18.40
C LYS A 315 -23.61 -36.69 18.79
N ALA A 316 -24.43 -37.78 18.72
CA ALA A 316 -25.82 -37.68 19.09
C ALA A 316 -26.03 -37.45 20.60
N LEU A 317 -25.20 -38.09 21.44
CA LEU A 317 -25.23 -37.92 22.88
C LEU A 317 -24.81 -36.53 23.30
N LEU A 318 -23.80 -35.94 22.60
CA LEU A 318 -23.43 -34.54 22.82
C LEU A 318 -24.57 -33.58 22.47
N GLY A 319 -25.29 -33.84 21.35
CA GLY A 319 -26.44 -33.04 20.94
C GLY A 319 -27.61 -33.12 21.94
N LEU A 320 -27.72 -34.21 22.68
CA LEU A 320 -28.69 -34.40 23.77
C LEU A 320 -28.16 -33.94 25.12
N SER A 321 -26.97 -33.37 25.19
CA SER A 321 -26.31 -32.98 26.45
C SER A 321 -26.07 -34.09 27.46
N ARG A 322 -25.99 -35.37 26.97
CA ARG A 322 -25.71 -36.56 27.81
C ARG A 322 -24.19 -36.80 27.83
N PHE A 323 -23.48 -35.95 28.57
CA PHE A 323 -22.01 -35.89 28.53
C PHE A 323 -21.27 -37.10 29.06
N GLU A 324 -21.78 -37.75 30.09
CA GLU A 324 -21.17 -38.96 30.68
C GLU A 324 -21.16 -40.12 29.68
N GLU A 325 -22.28 -40.36 29.05
CA GLU A 325 -22.41 -41.42 28.03
C GLU A 325 -21.61 -41.07 26.76
N ALA A 326 -21.52 -39.76 26.43
CA ALA A 326 -20.70 -39.29 25.31
C ALA A 326 -19.21 -39.53 25.57
N GLU A 327 -18.72 -39.33 26.82
CA GLU A 327 -17.34 -39.64 27.20
C GLU A 327 -17.03 -41.13 27.04
N GLU A 328 -17.96 -42.01 27.49
CA GLU A 328 -17.83 -43.46 27.33
C GLU A 328 -17.71 -43.85 25.84
N GLU A 329 -18.58 -43.32 24.99
CA GLU A 329 -18.56 -43.60 23.54
C GLU A 329 -17.30 -43.06 22.86
N LEU A 330 -16.79 -41.91 23.30
CA LEU A 330 -15.53 -41.35 22.83
C LEU A 330 -14.33 -42.23 23.20
N ILE A 331 -14.28 -42.69 24.44
CA ILE A 331 -13.24 -43.63 24.90
C ILE A 331 -13.36 -44.99 24.17
N ALA A 332 -14.56 -45.49 23.96
CA ALA A 332 -14.80 -46.69 23.16
C ALA A 332 -14.33 -46.51 21.71
N LEU A 333 -14.63 -45.36 21.09
CA LEU A 333 -14.14 -45.02 19.75
C LEU A 333 -12.62 -45.04 19.70
N ILE A 334 -11.96 -44.30 20.64
CA ILE A 334 -10.51 -44.22 20.68
C ILE A 334 -9.86 -45.56 20.95
N SER A 335 -10.50 -46.44 21.73
CA SER A 335 -9.97 -47.75 22.08
C SER A 335 -10.23 -48.82 21.01
N HIS A 336 -11.02 -48.48 20.00
CA HIS A 336 -11.41 -49.43 18.95
C HIS A 336 -10.28 -49.75 17.95
N ASP A 337 -9.87 -50.98 17.77
CA ASP A 337 -8.70 -51.39 16.98
C ASP A 337 -8.70 -50.94 15.53
N LYS A 338 -9.85 -50.78 14.90
CA LYS A 338 -10.00 -50.32 13.50
C LYS A 338 -10.22 -48.83 13.37
N ALA A 339 -10.25 -48.07 14.47
CA ALA A 339 -10.43 -46.62 14.37
C ALA A 339 -9.17 -45.96 13.85
N ALA A 340 -9.32 -45.16 12.79
CA ALA A 340 -8.26 -44.34 12.27
C ALA A 340 -8.01 -43.11 13.17
N VAL A 341 -6.77 -42.66 13.22
CA VAL A 341 -6.38 -41.46 14.03
C VAL A 341 -7.20 -40.23 13.65
N GLU A 342 -7.47 -40.05 12.35
CA GLU A 342 -8.24 -38.92 11.81
C GLU A 342 -9.67 -38.86 12.37
N VAL A 343 -10.32 -40.03 12.53
CA VAL A 343 -11.70 -40.12 13.07
C VAL A 343 -11.69 -39.79 14.56
N CYS A 344 -10.72 -40.30 15.30
CA CYS A 344 -10.57 -40.00 16.73
C CYS A 344 -10.29 -38.49 16.96
N LEU A 345 -9.44 -37.88 16.12
CA LEU A 345 -9.17 -36.45 16.15
C LEU A 345 -10.38 -35.60 15.80
N SER A 346 -11.16 -36.02 14.78
CA SER A 346 -12.40 -35.33 14.44
C SER A 346 -13.43 -35.38 15.58
N ALA A 347 -13.48 -36.50 16.33
CA ALA A 347 -14.31 -36.57 17.52
C ALA A 347 -13.85 -35.66 18.64
N LEU A 348 -12.54 -35.64 18.91
CA LEU A 348 -11.94 -34.72 19.90
C LEU A 348 -12.15 -33.25 19.52
N THR A 349 -11.98 -32.92 18.26
CA THR A 349 -12.18 -31.53 17.77
C THR A 349 -13.65 -31.13 17.97
N PHE A 350 -14.58 -32.01 17.63
CA PHE A 350 -16.01 -31.77 17.82
C PHE A 350 -16.38 -31.61 19.28
N LEU A 351 -15.80 -32.42 20.18
CA LEU A 351 -15.96 -32.22 21.63
C LEU A 351 -15.53 -30.83 22.09
N ILE A 352 -14.39 -30.35 21.60
CA ILE A 352 -13.85 -29.05 21.96
C ILE A 352 -14.73 -27.91 21.41
N GLU A 353 -15.35 -28.11 20.25
CA GLU A 353 -16.24 -27.11 19.62
C GLU A 353 -17.57 -26.98 20.34
N GLU A 354 -18.18 -28.08 20.74
CA GLU A 354 -19.52 -28.07 21.35
C GLU A 354 -19.51 -27.81 22.86
N THR A 355 -18.41 -28.14 23.54
CA THR A 355 -18.39 -28.05 25.03
C THR A 355 -17.27 -27.18 25.53
N THR A 356 -17.65 -26.00 26.05
CA THR A 356 -16.71 -25.05 26.64
C THR A 356 -16.15 -25.49 27.99
N GLN A 357 -16.75 -26.49 28.63
CA GLN A 357 -16.44 -26.84 30.04
C GLN A 357 -15.70 -28.19 30.20
N GLN A 358 -15.48 -28.94 29.11
CA GLN A 358 -14.92 -30.31 29.23
C GLN A 358 -13.52 -30.47 28.63
N LEU A 359 -12.67 -29.48 28.83
CA LEU A 359 -11.25 -29.55 28.46
C LEU A 359 -10.53 -30.75 29.09
N ASP A 360 -10.94 -31.15 30.28
CA ASP A 360 -10.34 -32.29 31.00
C ASP A 360 -10.70 -33.62 30.36
N VAL A 361 -11.92 -33.77 29.84
CA VAL A 361 -12.35 -34.95 29.07
C VAL A 361 -11.57 -35.07 27.76
N ALA A 362 -11.44 -33.92 27.02
CA ALA A 362 -10.66 -33.89 25.79
C ALA A 362 -9.18 -34.25 26.07
N LYS A 363 -8.63 -33.76 27.17
CA LYS A 363 -7.27 -34.08 27.61
C LYS A 363 -7.12 -35.56 27.97
N LYS A 364 -8.03 -36.12 28.76
CA LYS A 364 -8.04 -37.57 29.09
C LYS A 364 -8.14 -38.42 27.81
N ALA A 365 -9.11 -38.13 26.95
CA ALA A 365 -9.31 -38.83 25.69
C ALA A 365 -8.05 -38.75 24.78
N PHE A 366 -7.37 -37.58 24.76
CA PHE A 366 -6.10 -37.42 24.05
C PHE A 366 -4.99 -38.32 24.62
N PHE A 367 -4.88 -38.47 25.94
CA PHE A 367 -3.87 -39.34 26.54
C PHE A 367 -4.19 -40.83 26.33
N VAL A 368 -5.49 -41.22 26.26
CA VAL A 368 -5.89 -42.55 25.80
C VAL A 368 -5.48 -42.76 24.35
N LEU A 369 -5.71 -41.77 23.49
CA LEU A 369 -5.27 -41.78 22.10
C LEU A 369 -3.74 -41.96 21.98
N LEU A 370 -2.96 -41.20 22.73
CA LEU A 370 -1.52 -41.34 22.79
C LEU A 370 -1.04 -42.72 23.25
N SER A 371 -1.70 -43.29 24.23
CA SER A 371 -1.32 -44.63 24.74
C SER A 371 -1.55 -45.71 23.70
N ARG A 372 -2.59 -45.59 22.87
CA ARG A 372 -2.98 -46.57 21.86
C ARG A 372 -2.13 -46.48 20.59
N PHE A 373 -1.96 -45.29 20.02
CA PHE A 373 -1.21 -45.12 18.79
C PHE A 373 0.31 -45.09 19.03
N SER A 374 0.72 -45.76 20.09
CA SER A 374 2.06 -46.05 20.54
C SER A 374 3.19 -45.16 20.00
N SER A 375 3.61 -44.27 20.91
CA SER A 375 5.01 -44.12 21.25
C SER A 375 5.93 -43.38 20.29
N THR A 376 5.53 -42.81 19.18
CA THR A 376 6.44 -41.99 18.41
C THR A 376 6.10 -40.51 18.60
N ALA A 377 7.15 -39.69 18.76
CA ALA A 377 7.05 -38.23 18.80
C ALA A 377 6.30 -37.70 17.55
N GLU A 378 6.42 -38.40 16.42
CA GLU A 378 5.74 -38.14 15.15
C GLU A 378 4.22 -38.10 15.26
N VAL A 379 3.62 -39.07 16.00
CA VAL A 379 2.17 -39.12 16.21
C VAL A 379 1.72 -37.95 17.10
N CYS A 380 2.47 -37.62 18.14
CA CYS A 380 2.19 -36.43 18.98
C CYS A 380 2.24 -35.14 18.15
N ALA A 381 3.28 -34.97 17.31
CA ALA A 381 3.43 -33.83 16.43
C ALA A 381 2.27 -33.76 15.42
N SER A 382 1.90 -34.87 14.78
CA SER A 382 0.78 -34.93 13.81
C SER A 382 -0.57 -34.56 14.44
N ILE A 383 -0.80 -34.96 15.68
CA ILE A 383 -2.04 -34.68 16.41
C ILE A 383 -2.11 -33.17 16.76
N ILE A 384 -1.04 -32.63 17.35
CA ILE A 384 -0.97 -31.20 17.69
C ILE A 384 -1.03 -30.34 16.42
N GLU A 385 -0.36 -30.78 15.34
CA GLU A 385 -0.45 -30.15 14.03
C GLU A 385 -1.89 -30.01 13.53
N LYS A 386 -2.68 -31.06 13.61
CA LYS A 386 -4.09 -31.01 13.18
C LYS A 386 -4.93 -30.08 14.05
N LEU A 387 -4.69 -30.03 15.34
CA LEU A 387 -5.35 -29.08 16.25
C LEU A 387 -4.97 -27.63 15.95
N LEU A 388 -3.71 -27.37 15.67
CA LEU A 388 -3.19 -26.02 15.41
C LEU A 388 -3.46 -25.54 13.98
N LYS A 389 -3.44 -26.41 12.96
CA LYS A 389 -3.75 -26.04 11.55
C LYS A 389 -5.18 -25.54 11.35
N GLN A 390 -6.11 -25.95 12.19
CA GLN A 390 -7.49 -25.49 12.18
C GLN A 390 -7.71 -24.26 13.07
N ALA A 391 -6.67 -23.79 13.77
CA ALA A 391 -6.77 -22.65 14.65
C ALA A 391 -6.58 -21.36 13.86
N SER A 392 -7.63 -20.54 13.79
CA SER A 392 -7.58 -19.18 13.23
C SER A 392 -7.75 -18.15 14.35
N PRO A 393 -6.94 -17.11 14.41
CA PRO A 393 -7.06 -16.06 15.45
C PRO A 393 -8.40 -15.32 15.44
N THR A 394 -9.12 -15.35 14.31
CA THR A 394 -10.41 -14.67 14.14
C THR A 394 -11.60 -15.43 14.71
N ASP A 395 -11.43 -16.73 14.99
CA ASP A 395 -12.49 -17.59 15.49
C ASP A 395 -12.34 -17.82 17.01
N PRO A 396 -13.34 -17.46 17.84
CA PRO A 396 -13.30 -17.68 19.29
C PRO A 396 -13.10 -19.15 19.70
N MET A 397 -13.56 -20.10 18.85
CA MET A 397 -13.39 -21.53 19.09
C MET A 397 -11.94 -21.99 18.90
N SER A 398 -11.21 -21.32 18.02
CA SER A 398 -9.79 -21.61 17.79
C SER A 398 -8.92 -21.36 19.01
N ARG A 399 -9.25 -20.37 19.84
CA ARG A 399 -8.53 -20.13 21.11
C ARG A 399 -8.62 -21.34 22.06
N LYS A 400 -9.78 -21.98 22.12
CA LYS A 400 -9.96 -23.18 22.94
C LYS A 400 -9.14 -24.35 22.40
N ARG A 401 -9.11 -24.54 21.07
CA ARG A 401 -8.27 -25.55 20.41
C ARG A 401 -6.79 -25.33 20.71
N VAL A 402 -6.32 -24.09 20.62
CA VAL A 402 -4.96 -23.71 20.97
C VAL A 402 -4.68 -23.97 22.45
N GLU A 403 -5.63 -23.70 23.32
CA GLU A 403 -5.49 -23.93 24.76
C GLU A 403 -5.35 -25.42 25.11
N VAL A 404 -6.13 -26.29 24.43
CA VAL A 404 -5.96 -27.74 24.52
C VAL A 404 -4.61 -28.17 23.94
N ALA A 405 -4.26 -27.70 22.76
CA ALA A 405 -2.97 -28.02 22.13
C ALA A 405 -1.78 -27.62 23.02
N LEU A 406 -1.84 -26.42 23.61
CA LEU A 406 -0.83 -25.96 24.57
C LEU A 406 -0.77 -26.83 25.82
N SER A 407 -1.93 -27.17 26.40
CA SER A 407 -2.01 -28.05 27.58
C SER A 407 -1.39 -29.43 27.32
N ILE A 408 -1.52 -29.91 26.08
CA ILE A 408 -0.90 -31.18 25.66
C ILE A 408 0.59 -31.01 25.39
N ALA A 409 0.97 -29.97 24.66
CA ALA A 409 2.37 -29.71 24.29
C ALA A 409 3.25 -29.42 25.51
N THR A 410 2.70 -28.84 26.57
CA THR A 410 3.43 -28.54 27.80
C THR A 410 3.32 -29.64 28.86
N ASP A 411 2.63 -30.75 28.58
CA ASP A 411 2.51 -31.85 29.53
C ASP A 411 3.83 -32.63 29.63
N ASP A 412 4.26 -32.89 30.87
CA ASP A 412 5.51 -33.60 31.17
C ASP A 412 5.64 -34.97 30.49
N ARG A 413 4.51 -35.63 30.23
CA ARG A 413 4.49 -36.96 29.58
C ARG A 413 4.82 -36.86 28.09
N VAL A 414 4.37 -35.74 27.45
CA VAL A 414 4.68 -35.44 26.06
C VAL A 414 6.12 -34.95 25.94
N LEU A 415 6.54 -34.01 26.80
CA LEU A 415 7.91 -33.48 26.84
C LEU A 415 8.95 -34.59 27.09
N LYS A 416 8.66 -35.52 28.01
CA LYS A 416 9.56 -36.68 28.27
C LYS A 416 9.69 -37.58 27.07
N ARG A 417 8.69 -37.75 26.23
CA ARG A 417 8.78 -38.54 24.99
C ARG A 417 9.71 -37.88 23.97
N PHE A 418 9.56 -36.58 23.76
CA PHE A 418 10.48 -35.84 22.88
C PHE A 418 11.92 -35.80 23.43
N ASN A 419 12.09 -35.61 24.73
CA ASN A 419 13.41 -35.57 25.37
C ASN A 419 14.06 -36.98 25.48
N ALA A 420 13.31 -38.04 25.63
CA ALA A 420 13.82 -39.43 25.61
C ALA A 420 14.42 -39.82 24.23
N CYS A 421 13.94 -39.17 23.18
CA CYS A 421 14.51 -39.29 21.84
C CYS A 421 15.83 -38.53 21.66
N ALA A 422 16.14 -37.54 22.51
CA ALA A 422 17.36 -36.71 22.45
C ALA A 422 18.59 -37.34 23.19
N GLY A 423 18.46 -38.51 23.82
CA GLY A 423 19.55 -39.15 24.58
C GLY A 423 20.57 -39.87 23.68
N PRO A 424 21.83 -40.00 24.12
CA PRO A 424 22.94 -40.57 23.32
C PRO A 424 22.77 -42.09 23.17
N ARG A 425 22.11 -42.59 22.12
CA ARG A 425 22.14 -44.01 21.73
C ARG A 425 22.44 -44.20 20.25
N LEU A 426 23.41 -45.01 20.00
CA LEU A 426 24.03 -45.47 18.76
C LEU A 426 23.10 -45.67 17.56
N HIS A 427 23.58 -45.20 16.41
CA HIS A 427 23.20 -45.52 15.00
C HIS A 427 21.75 -45.22 14.55
N ASN A 428 21.62 -44.16 13.76
CA ASN A 428 20.50 -43.77 12.86
C ASN A 428 19.10 -43.38 13.40
N PRO A 429 18.70 -43.47 14.67
CA PRO A 429 17.43 -42.89 15.13
C PRO A 429 17.49 -41.37 15.38
N LEU A 430 18.68 -40.81 15.50
CA LEU A 430 18.89 -39.38 15.86
C LEU A 430 18.33 -38.40 14.81
N LEU A 431 18.36 -38.75 13.54
CA LEU A 431 17.87 -37.91 12.46
C LEU A 431 16.33 -37.78 12.45
N HIS A 432 15.63 -38.83 12.89
CA HIS A 432 14.15 -38.81 12.90
C HIS A 432 13.62 -37.98 14.06
N CYS A 433 14.17 -38.16 15.26
CA CYS A 433 13.77 -37.39 16.45
C CYS A 433 14.07 -35.88 16.35
N ARG A 434 15.17 -35.53 15.71
CA ARG A 434 15.50 -34.10 15.46
C ARG A 434 14.47 -33.44 14.57
N LYS A 435 14.02 -34.11 13.49
CA LYS A 435 12.98 -33.60 12.60
C LYS A 435 11.65 -33.38 13.32
N GLU A 436 11.31 -34.25 14.26
CA GLU A 436 10.07 -34.17 15.03
C GLU A 436 10.10 -33.00 16.02
N LEU A 437 11.25 -32.76 16.69
CA LEU A 437 11.46 -31.58 17.54
C LEU A 437 11.37 -30.29 16.73
N GLU A 438 12.08 -30.24 15.58
CA GLU A 438 12.05 -29.10 14.67
C GLU A 438 10.64 -28.86 14.13
N SER A 439 9.92 -29.93 13.76
CA SER A 439 8.53 -29.87 13.30
C SER A 439 7.61 -29.31 14.38
N MET A 440 7.75 -29.79 15.63
CA MET A 440 6.94 -29.35 16.74
C MET A 440 7.22 -27.89 17.12
N HIS A 441 8.50 -27.52 17.16
CA HIS A 441 8.91 -26.12 17.35
C HIS A 441 8.29 -25.24 16.25
N ALA A 442 8.43 -25.63 14.98
CA ALA A 442 7.92 -24.86 13.85
C ALA A 442 6.37 -24.71 13.89
N LEU A 443 5.66 -25.76 14.28
CA LEU A 443 4.19 -25.73 14.41
C LEU A 443 3.74 -24.71 15.47
N LEU A 444 4.29 -24.81 16.67
CA LEU A 444 3.96 -23.89 17.76
C LEU A 444 4.40 -22.47 17.43
N TRP A 445 5.58 -22.30 16.82
CA TRP A 445 6.11 -21.02 16.38
C TRP A 445 5.22 -20.35 15.33
N ASN A 446 4.83 -21.09 14.28
CA ASN A 446 4.00 -20.55 13.20
C ASN A 446 2.62 -20.15 13.73
N CYS A 447 1.99 -21.01 14.53
CA CYS A 447 0.74 -20.67 15.19
C CYS A 447 0.89 -19.44 16.08
N GLY A 448 1.97 -19.35 16.88
CA GLY A 448 2.28 -18.16 17.68
C GLY A 448 2.43 -16.89 16.84
N SER A 449 3.03 -17.02 15.66
CA SER A 449 3.18 -15.90 14.72
C SER A 449 1.82 -15.43 14.17
N ASP A 450 0.89 -16.34 13.87
CA ASP A 450 -0.45 -16.00 13.40
C ASP A 450 -1.23 -15.23 14.48
N PHE A 451 -1.18 -15.70 15.74
CA PHE A 451 -1.79 -15.00 16.87
C PHE A 451 -1.10 -13.66 17.18
N PHE A 452 0.21 -13.57 17.00
CA PHE A 452 0.94 -12.31 17.11
C PHE A 452 0.49 -11.30 16.06
N GLN A 453 0.34 -11.71 14.78
CA GLN A 453 -0.17 -10.85 13.71
C GLN A 453 -1.61 -10.39 13.97
N ALA A 454 -2.43 -11.26 14.56
CA ALA A 454 -3.78 -10.94 14.99
C ALA A 454 -3.85 -10.08 16.27
N LYS A 455 -2.70 -9.73 16.86
CA LYS A 455 -2.56 -8.96 18.11
C LYS A 455 -3.12 -9.66 19.35
N ASP A 456 -3.32 -10.97 19.32
CA ASP A 456 -3.63 -11.79 20.51
C ASP A 456 -2.32 -12.19 21.20
N TYR A 457 -1.67 -11.21 21.81
CA TYR A 457 -0.36 -11.40 22.43
C TYR A 457 -0.36 -12.41 23.60
N PRO A 458 -1.40 -12.51 24.47
CA PRO A 458 -1.42 -13.48 25.54
C PRO A 458 -1.34 -14.93 25.04
N THR A 459 -2.08 -15.26 23.97
CA THR A 459 -2.03 -16.58 23.35
C THR A 459 -0.71 -16.81 22.63
N ALA A 460 -0.19 -15.81 21.93
CA ALA A 460 1.10 -15.86 21.25
C ALA A 460 2.27 -16.11 22.24
N ILE A 461 2.29 -15.45 23.40
CA ILE A 461 3.29 -15.66 24.44
C ILE A 461 3.34 -17.12 24.87
N ARG A 462 2.19 -17.70 25.21
CA ARG A 462 2.11 -19.10 25.64
C ARG A 462 2.58 -20.08 24.55
N LEU A 463 2.30 -19.78 23.28
CA LEU A 463 2.75 -20.58 22.14
C LEU A 463 4.26 -20.47 21.94
N PHE A 464 4.83 -19.28 22.03
CA PHE A 464 6.30 -19.10 21.91
C PHE A 464 7.06 -19.72 23.10
N GLU A 465 6.53 -19.58 24.32
CA GLU A 465 7.09 -20.25 25.50
C GLU A 465 7.03 -21.78 25.35
N ALA A 466 5.92 -22.33 24.89
CA ALA A 466 5.80 -23.77 24.61
C ALA A 466 6.77 -24.21 23.49
N ALA A 467 6.92 -23.41 22.44
CA ALA A 467 7.87 -23.70 21.36
C ALA A 467 9.32 -23.82 21.84
N MET A 468 9.72 -23.06 22.84
CA MET A 468 11.07 -23.10 23.40
C MET A 468 11.41 -24.45 24.07
N HIS A 469 10.42 -25.23 24.50
CA HIS A 469 10.65 -26.57 25.06
C HIS A 469 11.06 -27.62 23.99
N TYR A 470 10.86 -27.30 22.72
CA TYR A 470 11.14 -28.17 21.58
C TYR A 470 12.35 -27.70 20.75
N LEU A 471 13.20 -26.87 21.31
CA LEU A 471 14.42 -26.42 20.62
C LEU A 471 15.50 -27.54 20.65
N PRO A 472 16.12 -27.86 19.50
CA PRO A 472 17.26 -28.77 19.43
C PRO A 472 18.47 -28.21 20.20
N ALA A 473 19.18 -29.07 20.94
CA ALA A 473 20.30 -28.65 21.80
C ALA A 473 21.46 -27.92 21.07
N GLU A 474 21.69 -28.22 19.78
CA GLU A 474 22.79 -27.63 18.99
C GLU A 474 22.47 -26.20 18.50
N GLU A 475 21.20 -25.83 18.31
CA GLU A 475 20.75 -24.50 17.89
C GLU A 475 20.12 -23.68 19.02
N GLU A 476 20.18 -24.20 20.23
CA GLU A 476 19.43 -23.71 21.40
C GLU A 476 19.68 -22.23 21.69
N THR A 477 20.90 -21.75 21.57
CA THR A 477 21.26 -20.37 21.96
C THR A 477 20.70 -19.33 21.02
N THR A 478 20.86 -19.49 19.71
CA THR A 478 20.41 -18.52 18.68
C THR A 478 18.90 -18.50 18.55
N MET A 479 18.28 -19.69 18.49
CA MET A 479 16.82 -19.83 18.41
C MET A 479 16.14 -19.37 19.68
N ARG A 480 16.73 -19.64 20.84
CA ARG A 480 16.25 -19.16 22.15
C ARG A 480 16.35 -17.64 22.25
N ALA A 481 17.43 -17.02 21.81
CA ALA A 481 17.56 -15.58 21.74
C ALA A 481 16.50 -14.96 20.81
N LYS A 482 16.23 -15.60 19.65
CA LYS A 482 15.15 -15.18 18.74
C LYS A 482 13.79 -15.25 19.41
N ALA A 483 13.48 -16.34 20.12
CA ALA A 483 12.22 -16.49 20.86
C ALA A 483 12.04 -15.40 21.93
N LEU A 484 13.08 -15.11 22.70
CA LEU A 484 13.06 -14.06 23.71
C LEU A 484 12.85 -12.68 23.09
N ARG A 485 13.42 -12.40 21.91
CA ARG A 485 13.14 -11.15 21.18
C ARG A 485 11.69 -11.04 20.72
N VAL A 486 11.09 -12.13 20.26
CA VAL A 486 9.66 -12.15 19.88
C VAL A 486 8.76 -12.01 21.10
N LEU A 487 9.08 -12.66 22.23
CA LEU A 487 8.38 -12.46 23.50
C LEU A 487 8.45 -11.00 23.98
N CYS A 488 9.60 -10.36 23.84
CA CYS A 488 9.72 -8.92 24.10
C CYS A 488 8.73 -8.10 23.25
N LEU A 489 8.57 -8.42 21.95
CA LEU A 489 7.59 -7.77 21.08
C LEU A 489 6.15 -8.01 21.52
N CYS A 490 5.82 -9.21 22.00
CA CYS A 490 4.51 -9.52 22.57
C CYS A 490 4.22 -8.66 23.80
N TYR A 491 5.17 -8.57 24.74
CA TYR A 491 5.01 -7.76 25.94
C TYR A 491 4.98 -6.25 25.65
N LEU A 492 5.68 -5.79 24.60
CA LEU A 492 5.52 -4.43 24.06
C LEU A 492 4.10 -4.20 23.57
N GLY A 493 3.53 -5.17 22.85
CA GLY A 493 2.14 -5.11 22.39
C GLY A 493 1.11 -5.09 23.52
N LEU A 494 1.44 -5.68 24.68
CA LEU A 494 0.64 -5.65 25.91
C LEU A 494 0.92 -4.41 26.79
N LEU A 495 1.80 -3.51 26.37
CA LEU A 495 2.24 -2.33 27.13
C LEU A 495 2.89 -2.68 28.48
N GLN A 496 3.47 -3.88 28.60
CA GLN A 496 4.19 -4.36 29.77
C GLN A 496 5.71 -4.18 29.59
N TYR A 497 6.16 -2.93 29.71
CA TYR A 497 7.52 -2.52 29.34
C TYR A 497 8.62 -3.15 30.20
N ASP A 498 8.36 -3.35 31.49
CA ASP A 498 9.33 -3.97 32.45
C ASP A 498 9.62 -5.42 32.02
N ARG A 499 8.58 -6.20 31.75
CA ARG A 499 8.73 -7.56 31.24
C ARG A 499 9.40 -7.61 29.87
N ALA A 500 9.04 -6.69 28.98
CA ALA A 500 9.69 -6.59 27.69
C ALA A 500 11.20 -6.33 27.83
N ALA A 501 11.60 -5.50 28.80
CA ALA A 501 13.00 -5.22 29.11
C ALA A 501 13.72 -6.46 29.64
N GLU A 502 13.12 -7.23 30.58
CA GLU A 502 13.68 -8.48 31.06
C GLU A 502 13.96 -9.49 29.96
N TYR A 503 13.01 -9.67 29.02
CA TYR A 503 13.16 -10.61 27.92
C TYR A 503 14.23 -10.19 26.91
N VAL A 504 14.33 -8.90 26.57
CA VAL A 504 15.37 -8.43 25.67
C VAL A 504 16.76 -8.45 26.30
N ASP A 505 16.85 -8.21 27.62
CA ASP A 505 18.10 -8.33 28.38
C ASP A 505 18.58 -9.80 28.44
N ALA A 506 17.65 -10.73 28.58
CA ALA A 506 17.94 -12.15 28.50
C ALA A 506 18.38 -12.56 27.07
N ALA A 507 17.76 -12.02 26.04
CA ALA A 507 18.14 -12.26 24.64
C ALA A 507 19.55 -11.71 24.35
N GLU A 508 19.87 -10.49 24.80
CA GLU A 508 21.18 -9.84 24.58
C GLU A 508 22.33 -10.60 25.29
N LYS A 509 22.05 -11.22 26.44
CA LYS A 509 23.04 -12.06 27.13
C LYS A 509 23.40 -13.34 26.35
N LEU A 510 22.43 -13.89 25.60
CA LEU A 510 22.63 -15.07 24.77
C LEU A 510 23.27 -14.73 23.42
N GLU A 511 22.79 -13.68 22.79
CA GLU A 511 23.19 -13.26 21.45
C GLU A 511 23.10 -11.73 21.34
N PRO A 512 24.19 -10.99 21.66
CA PRO A 512 24.21 -9.54 21.49
C PRO A 512 24.21 -9.21 19.99
N ASN A 513 23.14 -8.55 19.54
CA ASN A 513 22.96 -8.15 18.14
C ASN A 513 22.17 -6.84 18.03
N VAL A 514 22.12 -6.28 16.81
CA VAL A 514 21.42 -5.03 16.50
C VAL A 514 19.91 -5.09 16.85
N SER A 515 19.29 -6.26 16.67
CA SER A 515 17.87 -6.45 16.96
C SER A 515 17.55 -6.25 18.46
N CYS A 516 18.45 -6.67 19.37
CA CYS A 516 18.29 -6.43 20.81
C CYS A 516 18.36 -4.94 21.15
N SER A 517 19.32 -4.23 20.58
CA SER A 517 19.43 -2.77 20.75
C SER A 517 18.22 -2.04 20.17
N PHE A 518 17.68 -2.51 19.03
CA PHE A 518 16.47 -1.94 18.42
C PHE A 518 15.22 -2.19 19.28
N LEU A 519 15.07 -3.35 19.90
CA LEU A 519 13.96 -3.62 20.82
C LEU A 519 14.05 -2.75 22.09
N LYS A 520 15.24 -2.59 22.66
CA LYS A 520 15.48 -1.66 23.76
C LYS A 520 15.17 -0.21 23.37
N PHE A 521 15.52 0.18 22.15
CA PHE A 521 15.15 1.46 21.60
C PHE A 521 13.62 1.64 21.55
N LYS A 522 12.86 0.63 21.08
CA LYS A 522 11.40 0.66 21.08
C LYS A 522 10.83 0.79 22.50
N ILE A 523 11.39 0.09 23.49
CA ILE A 523 10.97 0.21 24.89
C ILE A 523 11.20 1.64 25.36
N CYS A 524 12.40 2.21 25.16
CA CYS A 524 12.71 3.59 25.54
C CYS A 524 11.75 4.61 24.92
N LEU A 525 11.36 4.43 23.66
CA LEU A 525 10.37 5.30 23.00
C LEU A 525 9.01 5.24 23.69
N GLN A 526 8.56 4.04 24.06
CA GLN A 526 7.24 3.87 24.70
C GLN A 526 7.17 4.45 26.12
N ILE A 527 8.28 4.43 26.85
CA ILE A 527 8.37 5.04 28.19
C ILE A 527 8.79 6.51 28.16
N ASN A 528 8.93 7.09 26.94
CA ASN A 528 9.40 8.48 26.72
C ASN A 528 10.82 8.78 27.26
N ASP A 529 11.71 7.80 27.30
CA ASP A 529 13.12 8.00 27.63
C ASP A 529 13.91 8.39 26.38
N GLU A 530 13.95 9.69 26.08
CA GLU A 530 14.65 10.25 24.92
C GLU A 530 16.16 9.94 24.96
N VAL A 531 16.76 10.00 26.14
CA VAL A 531 18.21 9.79 26.33
C VAL A 531 18.56 8.31 26.13
N GLY A 532 17.78 7.43 26.74
CA GLY A 532 17.92 5.99 26.56
C GLY A 532 17.76 5.58 25.11
N ALA A 533 16.75 6.12 24.40
CA ALA A 533 16.52 5.86 22.99
C ALA A 533 17.72 6.30 22.12
N ALA A 534 18.23 7.52 22.31
CA ALA A 534 19.40 8.02 21.57
C ALA A 534 20.67 7.17 21.86
N ASN A 535 20.84 6.71 23.08
CA ASN A 535 21.93 5.80 23.45
C ASN A 535 21.82 4.45 22.75
N GLN A 536 20.59 3.91 22.59
CA GLN A 536 20.40 2.66 21.85
C GLN A 536 20.67 2.83 20.35
N VAL A 537 20.32 3.97 19.74
CA VAL A 537 20.71 4.27 18.36
C VAL A 537 22.24 4.24 18.21
N SER A 538 22.96 4.84 19.15
CA SER A 538 24.43 4.86 19.16
C SER A 538 25.03 3.45 19.38
N LYS A 539 24.35 2.57 20.11
CA LYS A 539 24.76 1.15 20.30
C LYS A 539 24.51 0.34 19.04
N MET A 540 23.36 0.52 18.37
CA MET A 540 23.02 -0.17 17.11
C MET A 540 24.10 0.02 16.07
N ILE A 541 24.59 1.25 15.89
CA ILE A 541 25.64 1.58 14.92
C ILE A 541 26.97 0.83 15.20
N LYS A 542 27.22 0.44 16.46
CA LYS A 542 28.45 -0.26 16.88
C LYS A 542 28.32 -1.78 16.78
N CYS A 543 27.12 -2.31 16.51
CA CYS A 543 26.93 -3.76 16.37
C CYS A 543 27.58 -4.28 15.08
N ALA A 544 28.15 -5.49 15.14
CA ALA A 544 28.80 -6.10 13.98
C ALA A 544 27.83 -6.47 12.84
N ASP A 545 26.58 -6.73 13.19
CA ASP A 545 25.47 -7.07 12.32
C ASP A 545 24.59 -5.85 11.97
N PHE A 546 25.14 -4.64 12.17
CA PHE A 546 24.40 -3.41 11.88
C PHE A 546 24.19 -3.21 10.38
N GLU A 547 22.96 -2.95 9.99
CA GLU A 547 22.57 -2.51 8.65
C GLU A 547 21.96 -1.10 8.73
N PRO A 548 22.29 -0.20 7.78
CA PRO A 548 21.80 1.18 7.79
C PRO A 548 20.28 1.31 7.80
N GLU A 549 19.57 0.28 7.33
CA GLU A 549 18.11 0.17 7.33
C GLU A 549 17.52 0.29 8.73
N TYR A 550 18.25 -0.13 9.76
CA TYR A 550 17.84 0.03 11.16
C TYR A 550 17.68 1.50 11.57
N LEU A 551 18.49 2.42 11.02
CA LEU A 551 18.31 3.85 11.29
C LEU A 551 17.04 4.41 10.64
N THR A 552 16.70 3.93 9.45
CA THR A 552 15.43 4.27 8.79
C THR A 552 14.26 3.79 9.64
N LEU A 553 14.31 2.53 10.07
CA LEU A 553 13.28 1.94 10.91
C LEU A 553 13.17 2.67 12.26
N ALA A 554 14.31 3.00 12.89
CA ALA A 554 14.34 3.76 14.13
C ALA A 554 13.72 5.16 13.98
N SER A 555 13.99 5.85 12.86
CA SER A 555 13.37 7.15 12.60
C SER A 555 11.85 7.04 12.43
N HIS A 556 11.35 6.03 11.71
CA HIS A 556 9.93 5.78 11.54
C HIS A 556 9.22 5.47 12.86
N GLU A 557 9.81 4.60 13.69
CA GLU A 557 9.27 4.27 15.01
C GLU A 557 9.24 5.49 15.94
N ALA A 558 10.30 6.30 15.94
CA ALA A 558 10.36 7.52 16.73
C ALA A 558 9.28 8.54 16.31
N VAL A 559 9.05 8.69 15.00
CA VAL A 559 7.97 9.54 14.46
C VAL A 559 6.59 8.98 14.85
N ALA A 560 6.38 7.67 14.77
CA ALA A 560 5.13 7.04 15.18
C ALA A 560 4.84 7.26 16.67
N CYS A 561 5.88 7.28 17.51
CA CYS A 561 5.79 7.60 18.94
C CYS A 561 5.78 9.12 19.24
N LYS A 562 5.73 9.98 18.21
CA LYS A 562 5.78 11.46 18.32
C LYS A 562 7.05 12.00 19.00
N ASN A 563 8.13 11.23 18.99
CA ASN A 563 9.41 11.66 19.54
C ASN A 563 10.34 12.17 18.41
N ILE A 564 10.11 13.44 18.04
CA ILE A 564 10.79 14.07 16.91
C ILE A 564 12.31 14.16 17.14
N LYS A 565 12.76 14.45 18.35
CA LYS A 565 14.19 14.58 18.67
C LYS A 565 14.97 13.29 18.39
N VAL A 566 14.41 12.17 18.80
CA VAL A 566 15.04 10.86 18.58
C VAL A 566 15.04 10.50 17.09
N ALA A 567 13.96 10.84 16.37
CA ALA A 567 13.89 10.66 14.91
C ALA A 567 14.97 11.49 14.19
N VAL A 568 15.13 12.75 14.58
CA VAL A 568 16.19 13.65 14.06
C VAL A 568 17.57 13.07 14.37
N SER A 569 17.79 12.56 15.60
CA SER A 569 19.05 11.93 15.98
C SER A 569 19.36 10.67 15.13
N ALA A 570 18.38 9.81 14.86
CA ALA A 570 18.56 8.63 14.02
C ALA A 570 18.93 9.00 12.57
N LEU A 571 18.21 9.95 11.99
CA LEU A 571 18.48 10.41 10.63
C LEU A 571 19.81 11.21 10.54
N SER A 572 20.21 11.92 11.58
CA SER A 572 21.50 12.62 11.60
C SER A 572 22.68 11.64 11.58
N ASN A 573 22.57 10.52 12.31
CA ASN A 573 23.55 9.45 12.25
C ASN A 573 23.61 8.79 10.86
N MET A 574 22.46 8.65 10.20
CA MET A 574 22.40 8.17 8.80
C MET A 574 23.13 9.13 7.86
N LEU A 575 22.96 10.44 8.05
CA LEU A 575 23.63 11.44 7.25
C LEU A 575 25.17 11.39 7.42
N VAL A 576 25.63 11.22 8.66
CA VAL A 576 27.07 11.03 8.96
C VAL A 576 27.62 9.80 8.25
N MET A 577 26.88 8.70 8.21
CA MET A 577 27.29 7.48 7.51
C MET A 577 27.37 7.68 5.99
N ILE A 578 26.40 8.34 5.40
CA ILE A 578 26.41 8.67 3.96
C ILE A 578 27.63 9.55 3.62
N SER A 579 27.89 10.55 4.45
CA SER A 579 29.02 11.47 4.26
C SER A 579 30.40 10.81 4.43
N SER A 580 30.50 9.73 5.24
CA SER A 580 31.75 8.97 5.45
C SER A 580 31.99 7.88 4.40
N ASN A 581 31.27 7.84 3.29
CA ASN A 581 31.30 6.79 2.26
C ASN A 581 31.05 5.36 2.80
N SER A 582 30.45 5.24 3.98
CA SER A 582 29.89 4.00 4.46
C SER A 582 28.67 3.63 3.62
N ARG A 583 28.50 2.35 3.33
CA ARG A 583 27.44 1.86 2.42
C ARG A 583 26.05 2.38 2.81
N PRO A 584 25.43 3.28 2.03
CA PRO A 584 24.11 3.78 2.36
C PRO A 584 23.04 2.68 2.16
N PRO A 585 21.87 2.78 2.81
CA PRO A 585 20.76 1.87 2.54
C PRO A 585 20.43 1.86 1.06
N ALA A 586 20.13 0.68 0.50
CA ALA A 586 19.84 0.54 -0.92
C ALA A 586 18.70 1.49 -1.35
N GLY A 587 19.00 2.41 -2.28
CA GLY A 587 18.04 3.36 -2.83
C GLY A 587 17.83 4.65 -2.01
N THR A 588 18.50 4.86 -0.88
CA THR A 588 18.38 6.09 -0.09
C THR A 588 19.27 7.19 -0.65
N LYS A 589 18.66 8.26 -1.12
CA LYS A 589 19.39 9.44 -1.60
C LYS A 589 19.67 10.39 -0.44
N GLU A 590 20.87 10.98 -0.41
CA GLU A 590 21.28 11.96 0.62
C GLU A 590 20.29 13.12 0.73
N VAL A 591 19.80 13.63 -0.39
CA VAL A 591 18.80 14.69 -0.45
C VAL A 591 17.51 14.35 0.30
N THR A 592 17.06 13.08 0.22
CA THR A 592 15.84 12.62 0.91
C THR A 592 16.03 12.61 2.42
N VAL A 593 17.22 12.26 2.89
CA VAL A 593 17.55 12.28 4.33
C VAL A 593 17.55 13.72 4.84
N PHE A 594 18.20 14.64 4.14
CA PHE A 594 18.17 16.07 4.48
C PHE A 594 16.75 16.61 4.51
N ARG A 595 15.94 16.30 3.50
CA ARG A 595 14.54 16.72 3.44
C ARG A 595 13.75 16.25 4.66
N ASN A 596 13.86 14.96 5.01
CA ASN A 596 13.16 14.39 6.16
C ASN A 596 13.65 14.99 7.48
N LEU A 597 14.95 15.19 7.65
CA LEU A 597 15.53 15.85 8.81
C LEU A 597 14.97 17.28 9.00
N ILE A 598 15.02 18.08 7.95
CA ILE A 598 14.52 19.45 7.99
C ILE A 598 13.01 19.47 8.25
N PHE A 599 12.25 18.59 7.56
CA PHE A 599 10.82 18.49 7.73
C PHE A 599 10.43 18.14 9.17
N LEU A 600 11.08 17.14 9.77
CA LEU A 600 10.83 16.73 11.16
C LEU A 600 11.25 17.84 12.15
N ALA A 601 12.42 18.43 11.94
CA ALA A 601 12.91 19.48 12.82
C ALA A 601 12.01 20.74 12.79
N LEU A 602 11.34 21.02 11.69
CA LEU A 602 10.37 22.13 11.57
C LEU A 602 9.04 21.86 12.28
N GLN A 603 8.71 20.60 12.58
CA GLN A 603 7.49 20.24 13.31
C GLN A 603 7.58 20.50 14.82
N ASP A 604 8.78 20.51 15.38
CA ASP A 604 9.00 20.79 16.80
C ASP A 604 9.70 22.14 17.00
N LEU A 605 9.04 23.05 17.72
CA LEU A 605 9.60 24.36 18.06
C LEU A 605 10.95 24.29 18.78
N LYS A 606 11.22 23.21 19.49
CA LYS A 606 12.49 22.99 20.21
C LYS A 606 13.63 22.54 19.29
N CYS A 607 13.33 22.12 18.07
CA CYS A 607 14.27 21.59 17.07
C CYS A 607 14.51 22.56 15.90
N GLN A 608 13.98 23.79 15.94
CA GLN A 608 14.10 24.76 14.83
C GLN A 608 15.55 25.12 14.50
N ASP A 609 16.41 25.23 15.51
CA ASP A 609 17.85 25.49 15.31
C ASP A 609 18.54 24.34 14.55
N GLU A 610 18.06 23.11 14.75
CA GLU A 610 18.56 21.97 13.99
C GLU A 610 18.13 22.02 12.52
N ALA A 611 16.91 22.49 12.24
CA ALA A 611 16.45 22.67 10.85
C ALA A 611 17.34 23.66 10.10
N VAL A 612 17.69 24.79 10.75
CA VAL A 612 18.64 25.78 10.22
C VAL A 612 20.01 25.15 9.96
N LYS A 613 20.52 24.35 10.90
CA LYS A 613 21.78 23.63 10.76
C LYS A 613 21.78 22.70 9.53
N TYR A 614 20.72 21.89 9.35
CA TYR A 614 20.65 20.95 8.23
C TYR A 614 20.41 21.66 6.90
N LEU A 615 19.73 22.81 6.86
CA LEU A 615 19.64 23.66 5.65
C LEU A 615 21.02 24.15 5.23
N LYS A 616 21.85 24.60 6.18
CA LYS A 616 23.24 25.06 5.91
C LYS A 616 24.09 23.87 5.42
N GLN A 617 23.98 22.70 6.03
CA GLN A 617 24.70 21.52 5.59
C GLN A 617 24.28 21.07 4.19
N ALA A 618 22.97 21.10 3.89
CA ALA A 618 22.46 20.79 2.56
C ALA A 618 23.02 21.73 1.49
N ARG A 619 23.09 23.05 1.80
CA ARG A 619 23.75 24.05 0.94
C ARG A 619 25.23 23.72 0.73
N GLN A 620 25.93 23.39 1.79
CA GLN A 620 27.35 23.02 1.73
C GLN A 620 27.56 21.80 0.83
N ARG A 621 26.74 20.76 1.04
CA ARG A 621 26.81 19.55 0.21
C ARG A 621 26.49 19.84 -1.26
N LEU A 622 25.52 20.69 -1.52
CA LEU A 622 25.22 21.14 -2.88
C LEU A 622 26.44 21.81 -3.56
N GLN A 623 27.18 22.64 -2.81
CA GLN A 623 28.36 23.31 -3.31
C GLN A 623 29.56 22.37 -3.52
N GLU A 624 29.69 21.32 -2.66
CA GLU A 624 30.78 20.34 -2.74
C GLU A 624 30.59 19.31 -3.85
N THR A 625 29.35 18.80 -4.01
CA THR A 625 29.06 17.67 -4.90
C THR A 625 28.45 18.08 -6.23
N GLY A 626 27.92 19.28 -6.34
CA GLY A 626 27.17 19.77 -7.49
C GLY A 626 25.69 19.35 -7.51
N ALA A 627 24.90 20.10 -8.27
CA ALA A 627 23.44 19.94 -8.28
C ALA A 627 22.97 18.59 -8.78
N GLU A 628 23.56 18.06 -9.86
CA GLU A 628 23.15 16.77 -10.43
C GLU A 628 23.42 15.60 -9.48
N THR A 629 24.54 15.64 -8.76
CA THR A 629 24.91 14.59 -7.81
C THR A 629 24.04 14.66 -6.55
N PHE A 630 23.77 15.84 -6.02
CA PHE A 630 23.03 16.03 -4.78
C PHE A 630 21.52 15.87 -4.97
N LEU A 631 20.93 16.56 -5.95
CA LEU A 631 19.47 16.58 -6.17
C LEU A 631 19.01 15.52 -7.18
N GLY A 632 19.92 15.03 -8.03
CA GLY A 632 19.58 14.20 -9.18
C GLY A 632 19.26 15.01 -10.41
N SER A 633 18.59 14.42 -11.40
CA SER A 633 18.26 15.04 -12.69
C SER A 633 16.75 15.09 -12.93
N GLY A 634 16.31 16.04 -13.78
CA GLY A 634 14.94 16.17 -14.25
C GLY A 634 13.98 16.87 -13.28
N SER A 635 12.67 16.71 -13.52
CA SER A 635 11.62 17.42 -12.77
C SER A 635 11.59 17.11 -11.26
N SER A 636 12.17 15.97 -10.85
CA SER A 636 12.28 15.63 -9.41
C SER A 636 13.31 16.53 -8.72
N ALA A 637 14.44 16.82 -9.37
CA ALA A 637 15.47 17.70 -8.84
C ALA A 637 14.95 19.13 -8.66
N GLU A 638 14.17 19.64 -9.61
CA GLU A 638 13.54 20.97 -9.50
C GLU A 638 12.57 21.04 -8.31
N LYS A 639 11.77 19.99 -8.08
CA LYS A 639 10.86 19.93 -6.93
C LYS A 639 11.60 19.94 -5.60
N GLU A 640 12.70 19.18 -5.51
CA GLU A 640 13.55 19.17 -4.32
C GLU A 640 14.20 20.55 -4.11
N ALA A 641 14.80 21.14 -5.15
CA ALA A 641 15.39 22.45 -5.08
C ALA A 641 14.38 23.52 -4.63
N SER A 642 13.17 23.52 -5.21
CA SER A 642 12.09 24.42 -4.83
C SER A 642 11.67 24.23 -3.37
N TRP A 643 11.62 22.99 -2.88
CA TRP A 643 11.28 22.71 -1.49
C TRP A 643 12.36 23.25 -0.51
N PHE A 644 13.65 22.97 -0.78
CA PHE A 644 14.75 23.49 0.05
C PHE A 644 14.79 25.02 0.04
N ALA A 645 14.61 25.63 -1.13
CA ALA A 645 14.54 27.08 -1.27
C ALA A 645 13.41 27.67 -0.43
N GLY A 646 12.20 27.10 -0.51
CA GLY A 646 11.04 27.53 0.27
C GLY A 646 11.23 27.37 1.78
N CYS A 647 11.83 26.28 2.22
CA CYS A 647 12.15 26.08 3.64
C CYS A 647 13.18 27.10 4.14
N ALA A 648 14.26 27.31 3.40
CA ALA A 648 15.28 28.29 3.75
C ALA A 648 14.70 29.72 3.77
N TRP A 649 13.85 30.05 2.79
CA TRP A 649 13.13 31.33 2.73
C TRP A 649 12.27 31.58 3.98
N ASN A 650 11.42 30.59 4.34
CA ASN A 650 10.51 30.72 5.48
C ASN A 650 11.27 30.87 6.80
N GLN A 651 12.34 30.10 6.98
CA GLN A 651 13.18 30.19 8.16
C GLN A 651 13.97 31.52 8.18
N GLY A 652 14.41 32.02 7.04
CA GLY A 652 15.02 33.35 6.89
C GLY A 652 14.08 34.50 7.32
N LEU A 653 12.78 34.39 6.93
CA LEU A 653 11.76 35.34 7.38
C LEU A 653 11.49 35.25 8.89
N ALA A 654 11.52 34.04 9.46
CA ALA A 654 11.38 33.85 10.89
C ALA A 654 12.56 34.49 11.66
N ALA A 655 13.79 34.27 11.19
CA ALA A 655 14.99 34.92 11.76
C ALA A 655 14.96 36.43 11.63
N ALA A 656 14.43 36.98 10.53
CA ALA A 656 14.25 38.42 10.36
C ALA A 656 13.31 39.04 11.41
N LYS A 657 12.22 38.32 11.79
CA LYS A 657 11.31 38.79 12.84
C LYS A 657 11.99 38.88 14.22
N THR A 658 12.93 38.00 14.50
CA THR A 658 13.72 37.99 15.74
C THR A 658 14.97 38.86 15.67
N GLN A 659 15.20 39.53 14.53
CA GLN A 659 16.38 40.38 14.24
C GLN A 659 17.72 39.61 14.30
N ASP A 660 17.69 38.30 14.10
CA ASP A 660 18.93 37.52 13.91
C ASP A 660 19.41 37.60 12.47
N TRP A 661 20.06 38.72 12.17
CA TRP A 661 20.52 39.06 10.81
C TRP A 661 21.57 38.09 10.29
N LYS A 662 22.37 37.47 11.16
CA LYS A 662 23.37 36.47 10.76
C LYS A 662 22.70 35.21 10.20
N THR A 663 21.72 34.65 10.92
CA THR A 663 20.94 33.51 10.44
C THR A 663 20.12 33.88 9.20
N CYS A 664 19.60 35.13 9.12
CA CYS A 664 18.93 35.64 7.92
C CYS A 664 19.83 35.58 6.68
N GLU A 665 21.03 36.11 6.76
CA GLU A 665 21.99 36.10 5.64
C GLU A 665 22.25 34.67 5.17
N GLU A 666 22.62 33.79 6.08
CA GLU A 666 22.96 32.41 5.78
C GLU A 666 21.77 31.65 5.11
N LEU A 667 20.53 31.90 5.56
CA LEU A 667 19.34 31.26 5.04
C LEU A 667 18.85 31.81 3.72
N PHE A 668 18.87 33.16 3.53
CA PHE A 668 18.51 33.76 2.24
C PHE A 668 19.54 33.45 1.17
N ALA A 669 20.81 33.35 1.55
CA ALA A 669 21.85 32.88 0.66
C ALA A 669 21.67 31.39 0.31
N CYS A 670 21.24 30.60 1.27
CA CYS A 670 20.86 29.20 1.03
C CYS A 670 19.68 29.14 0.05
N ALA A 671 18.63 29.93 0.28
CA ALA A 671 17.48 29.99 -0.62
C ALA A 671 17.88 30.41 -2.03
N SER A 672 18.74 31.39 -2.17
CA SER A 672 19.21 31.86 -3.48
C SER A 672 19.98 30.79 -4.26
N ASP A 673 20.83 30.02 -3.58
CA ASP A 673 21.59 28.94 -4.21
C ASP A 673 20.67 27.83 -4.76
N PHE A 674 19.57 27.49 -4.05
CA PHE A 674 18.56 26.53 -4.52
C PHE A 674 17.62 27.09 -5.59
N TYR A 675 17.18 28.36 -5.45
CA TYR A 675 16.38 29.02 -6.49
C TYR A 675 17.13 29.15 -7.83
N ALA A 676 18.46 29.35 -7.79
CA ALA A 676 19.30 29.42 -8.99
C ALA A 676 19.33 28.10 -9.82
N LEU A 677 18.84 26.99 -9.27
CA LEU A 677 18.78 25.69 -9.94
C LEU A 677 17.43 25.43 -10.61
N LEU A 678 16.44 26.28 -10.40
CA LEU A 678 15.13 26.14 -10.98
C LEU A 678 15.11 26.64 -12.42
N SER A 679 14.11 26.16 -13.17
CA SER A 679 13.86 26.66 -14.52
C SER A 679 13.63 28.19 -14.54
N ASP A 680 14.11 28.84 -15.59
CA ASP A 680 14.04 30.30 -15.79
C ASP A 680 12.61 30.78 -16.05
N THR A 681 11.67 30.55 -15.13
CA THR A 681 10.35 31.18 -15.16
C THR A 681 10.38 32.56 -14.51
N ALA A 682 9.43 33.44 -14.85
CA ALA A 682 9.39 34.78 -14.25
C ALA A 682 9.22 34.71 -12.71
N GLU A 683 8.44 33.74 -12.20
CA GLU A 683 8.22 33.54 -10.76
C GLU A 683 9.48 33.04 -10.03
N ASN A 684 10.20 32.11 -10.62
CA ASN A 684 11.44 31.58 -10.05
C ASN A 684 12.54 32.67 -10.04
N LEU A 685 12.68 33.40 -11.14
CA LEU A 685 13.64 34.52 -11.21
C LEU A 685 13.31 35.61 -10.21
N GLN A 686 12.02 35.93 -9.98
CA GLN A 686 11.60 36.88 -8.96
C GLN A 686 11.95 36.41 -7.55
N SER A 687 11.73 35.13 -7.26
CA SER A 687 12.07 34.49 -5.97
C SER A 687 13.59 34.52 -5.74
N LEU A 688 14.37 34.23 -6.77
CA LEU A 688 15.82 34.29 -6.76
C LEU A 688 16.30 35.74 -6.53
N GLU A 689 15.76 36.68 -7.28
CA GLU A 689 16.09 38.13 -7.12
C GLU A 689 15.81 38.58 -5.69
N THR A 690 14.62 38.30 -5.18
CA THR A 690 14.23 38.73 -3.83
C THR A 690 15.11 38.09 -2.75
N SER A 691 15.47 36.81 -2.90
CA SER A 691 16.37 36.14 -1.94
C SER A 691 17.77 36.72 -1.95
N LEU A 692 18.31 37.10 -3.13
CA LEU A 692 19.59 37.79 -3.26
C LEU A 692 19.54 39.17 -2.62
N LEU A 693 18.47 39.94 -2.86
CA LEU A 693 18.27 41.25 -2.24
C LEU A 693 18.22 41.15 -0.71
N LEU A 694 17.48 40.19 -0.17
CA LEU A 694 17.39 39.98 1.28
C LEU A 694 18.72 39.51 1.88
N THR A 695 19.50 38.72 1.14
CA THR A 695 20.87 38.34 1.55
C THR A 695 21.75 39.57 1.69
N VAL A 696 21.73 40.50 0.68
CA VAL A 696 22.48 41.75 0.73
C VAL A 696 21.99 42.65 1.88
N ALA A 697 20.66 42.74 2.05
CA ALA A 697 20.10 43.54 3.15
C ALA A 697 20.53 42.98 4.52
N ALA A 698 20.49 41.67 4.73
CA ALA A 698 20.96 41.05 5.97
C ALA A 698 22.47 41.29 6.20
N LEU A 699 23.30 41.15 5.16
CA LEU A 699 24.73 41.47 5.23
C LEU A 699 24.96 42.91 5.64
N LEU A 700 24.24 43.87 5.06
CA LEU A 700 24.36 45.29 5.41
C LEU A 700 23.93 45.57 6.85
N MET A 701 22.98 44.78 7.41
CA MET A 701 22.60 44.93 8.83
C MET A 701 23.65 44.36 9.79
N ILE A 702 24.40 43.34 9.38
CA ILE A 702 25.46 42.73 10.19
C ILE A 702 26.77 43.51 10.09
N CYS A 703 27.08 44.06 8.90
CA CYS A 703 28.38 44.66 8.61
C CYS A 703 28.56 46.00 9.29
N ASN A 704 29.67 46.16 10.03
CA ASN A 704 30.25 47.43 10.36
C ASN A 704 31.17 47.89 9.20
N GLU A 705 31.53 49.20 9.16
CA GLU A 705 32.38 49.76 8.11
C GLU A 705 33.80 49.15 8.02
N SER A 706 34.21 48.40 9.07
CA SER A 706 35.49 47.70 9.12
C SER A 706 35.47 46.31 8.48
N ASP A 707 34.29 45.75 8.20
CA ASP A 707 34.12 44.34 7.73
C ASP A 707 34.27 44.21 6.21
N THR A 708 35.46 44.49 5.69
CA THR A 708 35.73 44.52 4.25
C THR A 708 35.42 43.26 3.51
N GLU A 709 35.58 42.07 4.13
CA GLU A 709 35.28 40.78 3.51
C GLU A 709 33.76 40.55 3.30
N LYS A 710 32.95 40.93 4.28
CA LYS A 710 31.48 40.82 4.15
C LYS A 710 30.94 41.84 3.15
N LEU A 711 31.51 43.02 3.09
CA LEU A 711 31.15 44.06 2.09
C LEU A 711 31.50 43.60 0.66
N LYS A 712 32.65 42.94 0.46
CA LYS A 712 32.97 42.27 -0.82
C LYS A 712 31.97 41.18 -1.16
N LEU A 713 31.59 40.37 -0.18
CA LEU A 713 30.57 39.29 -0.36
C LEU A 713 29.22 39.90 -0.76
N ALA A 714 28.78 40.98 -0.09
CA ALA A 714 27.58 41.72 -0.46
C ALA A 714 27.63 42.24 -1.89
N THR A 715 28.80 42.69 -2.34
CA THR A 715 29.01 43.14 -3.73
C THR A 715 28.83 42.01 -4.72
N VAL A 716 29.34 40.80 -4.41
CA VAL A 716 29.14 39.62 -5.27
C VAL A 716 27.65 39.24 -5.37
N TYR A 717 26.93 39.26 -4.26
CA TYR A 717 25.48 39.00 -4.29
C TYR A 717 24.71 40.08 -5.05
N MET A 718 25.08 41.33 -4.92
CA MET A 718 24.47 42.44 -5.66
C MET A 718 24.71 42.33 -7.18
N GLU A 719 25.89 41.90 -7.59
CA GLU A 719 26.20 41.61 -8.99
C GLU A 719 25.35 40.47 -9.55
N LYS A 720 25.21 39.35 -8.77
CA LYS A 720 24.32 38.25 -9.13
C LYS A 720 22.88 38.75 -9.26
N CYS A 721 22.41 39.55 -8.32
CA CYS A 721 21.07 40.12 -8.33
C CYS A 721 20.81 40.95 -9.59
N ARG A 722 21.74 41.80 -10.00
CA ARG A 722 21.64 42.60 -11.22
C ARG A 722 21.52 41.76 -12.48
N LYS A 723 22.28 40.66 -12.58
CA LYS A 723 22.16 39.71 -13.70
C LYS A 723 20.79 39.06 -13.77
N VAL A 724 20.27 38.60 -12.62
CA VAL A 724 18.95 37.99 -12.52
C VAL A 724 17.85 39.00 -12.86
N HIS A 725 18.00 40.25 -12.38
CA HIS A 725 17.06 41.34 -12.67
C HIS A 725 17.01 41.64 -14.18
N ALA A 726 18.16 41.73 -14.83
CA ALA A 726 18.23 41.91 -16.28
C ALA A 726 17.51 40.80 -17.05
N SER A 727 17.65 39.53 -16.60
CA SER A 727 16.94 38.39 -17.18
C SER A 727 15.43 38.44 -16.93
N LEU A 728 15.00 38.90 -15.75
CA LEU A 728 13.61 39.08 -15.38
C LEU A 728 12.90 40.15 -16.21
N LEU A 729 13.56 41.31 -16.43
CA LEU A 729 13.04 42.40 -17.25
C LEU A 729 12.82 42.00 -18.71
N LEU A 730 13.65 41.10 -19.25
CA LEU A 730 13.44 40.52 -20.60
C LEU A 730 12.17 39.68 -20.71
N LYS A 731 11.75 39.07 -19.61
CA LYS A 731 10.57 38.19 -19.59
C LYS A 731 9.29 38.87 -19.14
N SER A 732 9.37 39.87 -18.28
CA SER A 732 8.20 40.61 -17.77
C SER A 732 8.56 42.06 -17.43
N PRO A 733 8.08 43.03 -18.21
CA PRO A 733 8.42 44.48 -18.02
C PRO A 733 7.78 45.15 -16.80
N THR A 734 6.90 44.47 -16.07
CA THR A 734 6.04 45.04 -15.02
C THR A 734 6.67 45.15 -13.63
N PHE A 735 7.94 44.73 -13.44
CA PHE A 735 8.59 44.67 -12.12
C PHE A 735 9.40 45.88 -11.70
N ALA A 736 8.89 47.09 -11.92
CA ALA A 736 9.57 48.32 -11.54
C ALA A 736 9.71 48.54 -10.01
N SER A 737 9.07 47.76 -9.15
CA SER A 737 9.12 47.96 -7.69
C SER A 737 10.39 47.42 -7.04
N THR A 738 10.95 46.33 -7.57
CA THR A 738 12.22 45.74 -7.08
C THR A 738 13.42 46.54 -7.44
N ASP A 739 13.36 47.26 -8.56
CA ASP A 739 14.42 48.19 -9.03
C ASP A 739 14.82 49.23 -7.97
N PHE A 740 13.82 49.77 -7.26
CA PHE A 740 14.09 50.71 -6.19
C PHE A 740 14.87 50.09 -5.03
N TYR A 741 14.42 48.92 -4.53
CA TYR A 741 15.08 48.24 -3.41
C TYR A 741 16.49 47.78 -3.78
N MET A 742 16.71 47.30 -4.99
CA MET A 742 18.04 46.94 -5.50
C MET A 742 18.97 48.17 -5.51
N ASN A 743 18.48 49.31 -6.02
CA ASN A 743 19.28 50.53 -6.05
C ASN A 743 19.51 51.13 -4.66
N LEU A 744 18.53 51.02 -3.74
CA LEU A 744 18.69 51.46 -2.36
C LEU A 744 19.75 50.62 -1.63
N LEU A 745 19.74 49.32 -1.75
CA LEU A 745 20.74 48.44 -1.14
C LEU A 745 22.12 48.63 -1.76
N ALA A 746 22.19 48.86 -3.09
CA ALA A 746 23.43 49.21 -3.76
C ALA A 746 23.98 50.56 -3.26
N PHE A 747 23.11 51.55 -3.03
CA PHE A 747 23.44 52.82 -2.47
C PHE A 747 24.02 52.72 -1.05
N ASP A 748 23.36 51.91 -0.19
CA ASP A 748 23.80 51.63 1.18
C ASP A 748 25.15 50.89 1.21
N LEU A 749 25.29 49.86 0.34
CA LEU A 749 26.53 49.09 0.20
C LEU A 749 27.71 50.04 -0.15
N LYS A 750 27.54 50.92 -1.15
CA LYS A 750 28.58 51.90 -1.55
C LYS A 750 28.86 52.90 -0.46
N GLY A 751 27.84 53.29 0.30
CA GLY A 751 28.02 54.14 1.48
C GLY A 751 28.90 53.51 2.55
N LYS A 752 28.64 52.25 2.90
CA LYS A 752 29.47 51.49 3.87
C LYS A 752 30.90 51.25 3.38
N MET A 753 31.08 51.09 2.07
CA MET A 753 32.41 50.99 1.44
C MET A 753 33.14 52.34 1.32
N LYS A 754 32.48 53.45 1.68
CA LYS A 754 32.99 54.83 1.55
C LYS A 754 33.24 55.20 0.09
N GLU A 755 32.61 54.59 -0.86
CA GLU A 755 32.70 54.90 -2.30
C GLU A 755 31.63 55.90 -2.69
N TYR A 756 31.75 57.13 -2.14
CA TYR A 756 30.75 58.19 -2.21
C TYR A 756 30.47 58.67 -3.63
N LYS A 757 31.47 58.63 -4.54
CA LYS A 757 31.29 59.00 -5.96
C LYS A 757 30.31 58.01 -6.63
N GLU A 758 30.50 56.70 -6.44
CA GLU A 758 29.61 55.67 -7.00
C GLU A 758 28.23 55.76 -6.35
N GLN A 759 28.15 56.05 -5.06
CA GLN A 759 26.92 56.29 -4.35
C GLN A 759 26.09 57.42 -4.97
N LEU A 760 26.74 58.55 -5.32
CA LEU A 760 26.11 59.66 -6.05
C LEU A 760 25.66 59.26 -7.46
N GLU A 761 26.49 58.49 -8.18
CA GLU A 761 26.12 57.99 -9.52
C GLU A 761 24.87 57.11 -9.48
N ILE A 762 24.76 56.21 -8.48
CA ILE A 762 23.57 55.39 -8.29
C ILE A 762 22.35 56.29 -8.06
N MET A 763 22.47 57.28 -7.19
CA MET A 763 21.38 58.20 -6.89
C MET A 763 20.93 58.99 -8.14
N TYR A 764 21.87 59.52 -8.93
CA TYR A 764 21.53 60.26 -10.16
C TYR A 764 20.93 59.34 -11.24
N ARG A 765 21.38 58.10 -11.34
CA ARG A 765 20.81 57.11 -12.23
C ARG A 765 19.35 56.80 -11.83
N CYS A 766 19.08 56.66 -10.53
CA CYS A 766 17.72 56.48 -10.03
C CYS A 766 16.80 57.66 -10.37
N ALA A 767 17.32 58.87 -10.35
CA ALA A 767 16.59 60.09 -10.70
C ALA A 767 16.07 60.09 -12.15
N SER A 768 16.75 59.37 -13.06
CA SER A 768 16.35 59.26 -14.47
C SER A 768 15.36 58.17 -14.77
N LEU A 769 15.02 57.31 -13.77
CA LEU A 769 14.07 56.20 -13.97
C LEU A 769 12.62 56.71 -13.98
N PRO A 770 11.79 56.28 -14.93
CA PRO A 770 10.39 56.66 -14.98
C PRO A 770 9.63 56.08 -13.76
N GLY A 771 8.87 56.96 -13.06
CA GLY A 771 8.09 56.55 -11.88
C GLY A 771 8.82 56.61 -10.54
N PHE A 772 10.05 57.17 -10.50
CA PHE A 772 10.78 57.36 -9.26
C PHE A 772 10.12 58.45 -8.38
N LYS A 773 9.75 58.07 -7.13
CA LYS A 773 8.99 58.93 -6.21
C LYS A 773 9.90 59.75 -5.28
N PRO A 774 9.44 60.92 -4.82
CA PRO A 774 10.20 61.72 -3.85
C PRO A 774 10.57 60.94 -2.59
N ASP A 775 9.70 60.03 -2.14
CA ASP A 775 9.91 59.18 -0.96
C ASP A 775 11.18 58.33 -1.07
N TYR A 776 11.56 57.96 -2.26
CA TYR A 776 12.73 57.14 -2.50
C TYR A 776 14.03 57.92 -2.22
N PHE A 777 14.12 59.18 -2.71
CA PHE A 777 15.23 60.05 -2.35
C PHE A 777 15.26 60.39 -0.88
N PHE A 778 14.10 60.59 -0.27
CA PHE A 778 14.04 60.81 1.18
C PHE A 778 14.63 59.63 1.96
N LYS A 779 14.28 58.41 1.58
CA LYS A 779 14.85 57.17 2.20
C LYS A 779 16.35 57.09 1.96
N MET A 780 16.85 57.32 0.73
CA MET A 780 18.27 57.31 0.42
C MET A 780 19.02 58.35 1.27
N ALA A 781 18.46 59.57 1.37
CA ALA A 781 19.05 60.61 2.18
C ALA A 781 19.10 60.24 3.67
N MET A 782 18.04 59.66 4.19
CA MET A 782 17.99 59.18 5.59
C MET A 782 19.01 58.06 5.85
N HIS A 783 19.14 57.10 4.93
CA HIS A 783 20.15 56.04 5.02
C HIS A 783 21.57 56.63 5.02
N ALA A 784 21.85 57.60 4.13
CA ALA A 784 23.16 58.28 4.10
C ALA A 784 23.47 59.11 5.36
N CYS A 785 22.43 59.64 6.05
CA CYS A 785 22.59 60.33 7.32
C CYS A 785 22.92 59.39 8.50
N ASN A 786 22.56 58.06 8.40
CA ASN A 786 22.79 57.09 9.47
C ASN A 786 24.25 56.55 9.50
N GLY A 787 25.10 56.94 8.57
CA GLY A 787 26.55 56.64 8.58
C GLY A 787 27.31 57.42 9.66
N ASP A 788 28.63 57.28 9.65
CA ASP A 788 29.59 57.95 10.62
C ASP A 788 29.63 59.45 10.54
N GLY A 789 28.80 60.09 9.72
CA GLY A 789 28.75 61.53 9.52
C GLY A 789 29.94 62.11 8.74
N SER A 790 30.83 61.25 8.25
CA SER A 790 32.04 61.68 7.52
C SER A 790 31.76 62.30 6.15
N ASN A 791 30.61 62.01 5.57
CA ASN A 791 30.20 62.57 4.28
C ASN A 791 28.80 63.19 4.33
N THR A 792 28.77 64.51 4.18
CA THR A 792 27.51 65.26 4.11
C THR A 792 27.07 65.54 2.65
N GLU A 793 27.91 65.22 1.66
CA GLU A 793 27.62 65.51 0.25
C GLU A 793 26.48 64.66 -0.32
N VAL A 794 26.53 63.35 -0.06
CA VAL A 794 25.53 62.45 -0.57
C VAL A 794 24.13 62.72 0.00
N PRO A 795 23.92 62.86 1.33
CA PRO A 795 22.58 63.16 1.87
C PRO A 795 22.10 64.57 1.41
N ILE A 796 22.97 65.54 1.27
CA ILE A 796 22.63 66.89 0.73
C ILE A 796 22.14 66.78 -0.71
N ALA A 797 22.82 65.98 -1.57
CA ALA A 797 22.41 65.78 -2.95
C ALA A 797 21.08 65.06 -3.04
N ALA A 798 20.86 63.99 -2.20
CA ALA A 798 19.64 63.23 -2.17
C ALA A 798 18.45 64.09 -1.67
N PHE A 799 18.61 64.86 -0.62
CA PHE A 799 17.57 65.79 -0.16
C PHE A 799 17.29 66.93 -1.16
N LYS A 800 18.27 67.45 -1.86
CA LYS A 800 18.04 68.42 -2.95
C LYS A 800 17.22 67.81 -4.08
N SER A 801 17.55 66.59 -4.51
CA SER A 801 16.79 65.87 -5.54
C SER A 801 15.34 65.53 -5.08
N CYS A 802 15.16 65.16 -3.83
CA CYS A 802 13.86 64.99 -3.23
C CYS A 802 13.01 66.26 -3.24
N LEU A 803 13.59 67.34 -2.79
CA LEU A 803 12.94 68.66 -2.75
C LEU A 803 12.53 69.14 -4.15
N ASN A 804 13.40 69.01 -5.13
CA ASN A 804 13.11 69.36 -6.52
C ASN A 804 11.90 68.54 -7.10
N LEU A 805 11.88 67.28 -6.85
CA LEU A 805 10.76 66.43 -7.29
C LEU A 805 9.45 66.74 -6.56
N LEU A 806 9.49 67.03 -5.27
CA LEU A 806 8.31 67.43 -4.49
C LEU A 806 7.72 68.75 -5.01
N LEU A 807 8.59 69.71 -5.30
CA LEU A 807 8.16 71.03 -5.77
C LEU A 807 7.72 71.03 -7.23
N SER A 808 8.24 70.10 -8.07
CA SER A 808 7.83 69.96 -9.47
C SER A 808 6.57 69.14 -9.67
N SER A 809 5.96 68.53 -8.61
CA SER A 809 4.71 67.78 -8.69
C SER A 809 3.52 68.71 -8.93
N ALA A 810 2.44 68.11 -9.53
CA ALA A 810 1.19 68.86 -9.77
C ALA A 810 0.49 69.35 -8.49
N ALA A 811 0.77 68.70 -7.33
CA ALA A 811 0.31 69.09 -6.00
C ALA A 811 1.52 69.05 -5.03
N PRO A 812 2.32 70.15 -4.89
CA PRO A 812 3.48 70.12 -4.03
C PRO A 812 3.16 69.97 -2.55
N ASP A 813 3.83 68.97 -1.88
CA ASP A 813 3.72 68.80 -0.43
C ASP A 813 4.66 69.67 0.33
N TYR A 814 4.24 70.92 0.63
CA TYR A 814 5.05 71.93 1.34
C TYR A 814 5.33 71.52 2.79
N LYS A 815 4.53 70.69 3.44
CA LYS A 815 4.84 70.19 4.79
C LYS A 815 6.13 69.34 4.78
N ARG A 816 6.20 68.40 3.84
CA ARG A 816 7.40 67.57 3.65
C ARG A 816 8.58 68.37 3.13
N ALA A 817 8.36 69.28 2.20
CA ALA A 817 9.40 70.22 1.69
C ALA A 817 10.02 71.00 2.83
N ALA A 818 9.22 71.44 3.81
CA ALA A 818 9.73 72.20 4.98
C ALA A 818 10.69 71.37 5.83
N VAL A 819 10.31 70.13 6.13
CA VAL A 819 11.17 69.18 6.90
C VAL A 819 12.47 68.88 6.16
N ILE A 820 12.38 68.67 4.83
CA ILE A 820 13.59 68.48 3.99
C ILE A 820 14.47 69.65 3.98
N MET A 821 13.91 70.86 3.83
CA MET A 821 14.70 72.15 3.84
C MET A 821 15.46 72.33 5.16
N ARG A 822 14.78 72.05 6.29
CA ARG A 822 15.41 72.08 7.61
C ARG A 822 16.59 71.08 7.67
N LYS A 823 16.41 69.82 7.21
CA LYS A 823 17.50 68.84 7.18
C LYS A 823 18.66 69.28 6.26
N LEU A 824 18.37 69.86 5.08
CA LEU A 824 19.36 70.37 4.17
C LEU A 824 20.18 71.43 4.83
N ILE A 825 19.55 72.39 5.50
CA ILE A 825 20.24 73.51 6.21
C ILE A 825 21.15 72.92 7.29
N VAL A 826 20.70 72.03 8.10
CA VAL A 826 21.46 71.36 9.17
C VAL A 826 22.69 70.63 8.60
N LEU A 827 22.53 69.86 7.56
CA LEU A 827 23.62 69.10 6.93
C LEU A 827 24.62 69.97 6.22
N SER A 828 24.14 71.02 5.52
CA SER A 828 25.04 72.01 4.87
C SER A 828 25.83 72.76 5.89
N ASP A 829 25.28 73.04 7.06
CA ASP A 829 25.95 73.74 8.17
C ASP A 829 26.99 72.78 8.85
N GLN A 830 26.74 71.45 8.92
CA GLN A 830 27.76 70.54 9.37
C GLN A 830 28.94 70.42 8.40
N ARG A 831 28.70 70.56 7.10
CA ARG A 831 29.75 70.55 6.08
C ARG A 831 30.61 71.81 6.11
N ASN A 832 29.97 72.93 6.18
CA ASN A 832 30.66 74.27 6.22
C ASN A 832 29.80 75.27 7.00
N LYS A 833 30.15 75.43 8.25
CA LYS A 833 29.38 76.27 9.17
C LYS A 833 29.27 77.71 8.65
N ASP A 834 28.04 78.19 8.54
CA ASP A 834 27.68 79.47 8.00
C ASP A 834 28.22 79.73 6.58
N GLY A 835 28.48 78.71 5.79
CA GLY A 835 28.95 78.80 4.42
C GLY A 835 27.95 79.44 3.46
N PRO A 836 28.40 79.89 2.26
CA PRO A 836 27.50 80.49 1.29
C PRO A 836 26.36 79.58 0.80
N GLU A 837 26.55 78.26 0.88
CA GLU A 837 25.49 77.33 0.55
C GLU A 837 24.33 77.32 1.56
N VAL A 838 24.62 77.52 2.84
CA VAL A 838 23.57 77.59 3.88
C VAL A 838 22.75 78.89 3.62
N LEU A 839 23.39 80.03 3.33
CA LEU A 839 22.68 81.28 3.02
C LEU A 839 21.81 81.15 1.75
N LYS A 840 22.27 80.38 0.76
CA LYS A 840 21.53 80.12 -0.46
C LYS A 840 20.26 79.28 -0.14
N LEU A 841 20.31 78.23 0.75
CA LEU A 841 19.17 77.47 1.16
C LEU A 841 18.12 78.28 1.90
N TYR A 842 18.51 79.27 2.70
CA TYR A 842 17.55 80.17 3.33
C TYR A 842 16.86 81.07 2.29
N ARG A 843 17.56 81.50 1.25
CA ARG A 843 16.97 82.21 0.13
C ARG A 843 16.03 81.40 -0.68
N GLU A 844 16.36 80.13 -0.90
CA GLU A 844 15.49 79.16 -1.54
C GLU A 844 14.23 78.91 -0.71
N ALA A 845 14.34 78.76 0.63
CA ALA A 845 13.22 78.66 1.55
C ALA A 845 12.31 79.89 1.47
N LYS A 846 12.91 81.13 1.44
CA LYS A 846 12.14 82.34 1.21
C LYS A 846 11.41 82.35 -0.13
N HIS A 847 12.09 81.96 -1.22
CA HIS A 847 11.43 81.86 -2.53
C HIS A 847 10.25 80.87 -2.54
N MET A 848 10.32 79.74 -1.81
CA MET A 848 9.20 78.82 -1.66
C MET A 848 8.02 79.41 -0.89
N LEU A 849 8.29 80.33 0.06
CA LEU A 849 7.24 81.01 0.82
C LEU A 849 6.52 82.08 0.02
N LEU A 850 7.24 82.70 -0.96
CA LEU A 850 6.67 83.71 -1.82
C LEU A 850 5.51 83.13 -2.67
N GLY A 851 4.31 83.68 -2.49
CA GLY A 851 3.12 83.25 -3.25
C GLY A 851 2.30 82.10 -2.60
N LEU A 852 2.73 81.59 -1.45
CA LEU A 852 1.92 80.58 -0.70
C LEU A 852 0.92 81.31 0.21
N GLN A 853 -0.26 80.75 0.33
CA GLN A 853 -1.24 81.13 1.31
C GLN A 853 -0.80 80.78 2.73
N ASN A 854 -1.17 81.58 3.70
CA ASN A 854 -0.88 81.30 5.12
C ASN A 854 -1.40 79.98 5.56
N GLY A 855 -0.58 79.12 6.18
CA GLY A 855 -0.95 77.76 6.69
C GLY A 855 -0.58 76.62 5.74
N VAL A 856 -0.21 76.82 4.51
CA VAL A 856 0.24 75.79 3.59
C VAL A 856 1.63 75.27 3.97
N TYR A 857 2.55 76.20 4.35
CA TYR A 857 3.82 75.81 4.94
C TYR A 857 3.70 75.79 6.49
N PRO A 858 4.29 74.83 7.20
CA PRO A 858 4.13 74.69 8.66
C PRO A 858 4.72 75.92 9.38
N SER A 859 3.92 76.57 10.24
CA SER A 859 4.29 77.77 10.97
C SER A 859 5.50 77.51 11.88
N GLU A 860 5.62 76.34 12.48
CA GLU A 860 6.78 75.97 13.33
C GLU A 860 8.07 75.94 12.56
N GLU A 861 8.07 75.49 11.32
CA GLU A 861 9.27 75.50 10.46
C GLU A 861 9.68 76.92 9.99
N ILE A 862 8.67 77.77 9.75
CA ILE A 862 8.96 79.19 9.49
C ILE A 862 9.59 79.84 10.71
N GLN A 863 9.02 79.64 11.88
CA GLN A 863 9.58 80.19 13.15
C GLN A 863 11.02 79.70 13.38
N TRP A 864 11.28 78.39 13.07
CA TRP A 864 12.60 77.81 13.17
C TRP A 864 13.59 78.52 12.19
N LEU A 865 13.17 78.73 10.94
CA LEU A 865 13.97 79.39 9.96
C LEU A 865 14.33 80.85 10.41
N VAL A 866 13.34 81.61 10.89
CA VAL A 866 13.52 82.95 11.38
C VAL A 866 14.51 83.01 12.57
N SER A 867 14.24 82.20 13.58
CA SER A 867 15.03 82.15 14.81
C SER A 867 16.46 81.69 14.55
N THR A 868 16.66 80.64 13.69
CA THR A 868 18.02 80.20 13.38
C THR A 868 18.79 81.17 12.49
N ALA A 869 18.14 81.84 11.53
CA ALA A 869 18.75 82.88 10.77
C ALA A 869 19.16 84.08 11.67
N TRP A 870 18.31 84.48 12.59
CA TRP A 870 18.60 85.53 13.56
C TRP A 870 19.77 85.15 14.49
N ASN A 871 19.80 83.94 15.01
CA ASN A 871 20.86 83.41 15.87
C ASN A 871 22.21 83.42 15.14
N ARG A 872 22.21 83.11 13.83
CA ARG A 872 23.40 83.19 12.98
C ARG A 872 23.85 84.62 12.81
N ALA A 873 22.90 85.51 12.58
CA ALA A 873 23.20 86.95 12.55
C ALA A 873 23.85 87.45 13.84
N ALA A 874 23.26 87.07 14.98
CA ALA A 874 23.78 87.42 16.29
C ALA A 874 25.22 86.87 16.51
N LEU A 875 25.50 85.67 16.00
CA LEU A 875 26.86 85.13 16.04
C LEU A 875 27.82 85.85 15.16
N GLN A 876 27.39 86.23 13.94
CA GLN A 876 28.24 87.07 13.04
C GLN A 876 28.55 88.43 13.65
N VAL A 877 27.58 89.06 14.34
CA VAL A 877 27.84 90.32 15.11
C VAL A 877 28.92 90.13 16.17
N LYS A 878 28.78 89.02 16.98
CA LYS A 878 29.76 88.67 18.02
C LYS A 878 31.15 88.40 17.44
N LEU A 879 31.23 87.92 16.20
CA LEU A 879 32.50 87.71 15.48
C LEU A 879 32.97 88.94 14.71
N SER A 880 32.31 90.07 14.88
CA SER A 880 32.63 91.31 14.20
C SER A 880 32.57 91.28 12.65
N ARG A 881 31.79 90.34 12.08
CA ARG A 881 31.56 90.12 10.65
C ARG A 881 30.25 90.81 10.22
N LEU A 882 30.25 92.18 10.27
CA LEU A 882 29.04 92.98 10.06
C LEU A 882 28.35 92.76 8.69
N PRO A 883 29.05 92.63 7.54
CA PRO A 883 28.40 92.33 6.26
C PRO A 883 27.66 91.01 6.24
N GLY A 884 28.17 89.94 6.92
CA GLY A 884 27.51 88.67 7.08
C GLY A 884 26.32 88.80 8.00
N ALA A 885 26.44 89.54 9.11
CA ALA A 885 25.33 89.76 10.04
C ALA A 885 24.14 90.44 9.35
N GLU A 886 24.40 91.50 8.59
CA GLU A 886 23.35 92.17 7.80
C GLU A 886 22.61 91.26 6.85
N GLN A 887 23.33 90.39 6.11
CA GLN A 887 22.69 89.43 5.19
C GLN A 887 21.76 88.47 5.93
N TRP A 888 22.18 87.90 7.08
CA TRP A 888 21.38 87.02 7.89
C TRP A 888 20.19 87.75 8.54
N MET A 889 20.31 88.98 9.04
CA MET A 889 19.24 89.77 9.60
C MET A 889 18.17 90.09 8.56
N ASN A 890 18.62 90.48 7.36
CA ASN A 890 17.71 90.79 6.25
C ASN A 890 16.87 89.56 5.87
N ILE A 891 17.48 88.38 5.72
CA ILE A 891 16.78 87.15 5.43
C ILE A 891 15.82 86.79 6.58
N ALA A 892 16.22 86.93 7.83
CA ALA A 892 15.37 86.65 8.98
C ALA A 892 14.12 87.55 8.99
N LEU A 893 14.27 88.83 8.71
CA LEU A 893 13.21 89.85 8.63
C LEU A 893 12.26 89.56 7.43
N GLU A 894 12.81 89.15 6.29
CA GLU A 894 12.05 88.76 5.12
C GLU A 894 11.19 87.46 5.42
N LEU A 895 11.81 86.49 6.06
CA LEU A 895 11.09 85.26 6.49
C LEU A 895 10.05 85.55 7.58
N LEU A 896 10.29 86.47 8.46
CA LEU A 896 9.37 86.91 9.52
C LEU A 896 8.02 87.40 8.98
N SER A 897 8.01 87.98 7.77
CA SER A 897 6.75 88.43 7.14
C SER A 897 5.80 87.25 6.88
N HIS A 898 6.30 86.07 6.89
CA HIS A 898 5.47 84.78 6.76
C HIS A 898 5.23 84.11 8.11
N ALA A 899 5.69 84.62 9.25
CA ALA A 899 5.55 84.11 10.60
C ALA A 899 4.70 85.05 11.48
N PRO A 900 3.37 85.02 11.38
CA PRO A 900 2.51 85.94 12.14
C PRO A 900 2.66 85.81 13.66
N ALA A 901 2.96 84.62 14.17
CA ALA A 901 3.17 84.37 15.61
C ALA A 901 4.42 85.09 16.16
N MET A 902 5.35 85.49 15.33
CA MET A 902 6.60 86.21 15.71
C MET A 902 6.56 87.70 15.36
N GLU A 903 5.47 88.22 14.83
CA GLU A 903 5.28 89.65 14.46
C GLU A 903 5.60 90.64 15.62
N PRO A 904 5.26 90.27 16.90
CA PRO A 904 5.65 91.23 18.01
C PRO A 904 7.13 91.47 18.14
N GLN A 905 7.97 90.56 17.62
CA GLN A 905 9.47 90.73 17.69
C GLN A 905 10.03 91.55 16.53
N ARG A 906 9.26 91.87 15.50
CA ARG A 906 9.68 92.55 14.29
C ARG A 906 10.34 93.84 14.57
N GLN A 907 9.80 94.71 15.43
CA GLN A 907 10.33 96.01 15.74
C GLN A 907 11.71 95.92 16.38
N GLY A 908 11.89 95.04 17.36
CA GLY A 908 13.19 94.85 17.99
C GLY A 908 14.26 94.29 17.04
N MET A 909 13.84 93.44 16.05
CA MET A 909 14.75 92.94 15.01
C MET A 909 15.17 94.04 13.99
N VAL A 910 14.25 94.90 13.61
CA VAL A 910 14.54 96.07 12.72
C VAL A 910 15.47 97.02 13.43
N ASP A 911 15.22 97.31 14.70
CA ASP A 911 16.09 98.22 15.49
C ASP A 911 17.50 97.66 15.61
N SER A 912 17.64 96.32 15.85
CA SER A 912 18.96 95.67 15.87
C SER A 912 19.65 95.65 14.50
N LEU A 913 18.93 95.53 13.40
CA LEU A 913 19.50 95.65 12.05
C LEU A 913 20.01 97.04 11.78
N ASN A 914 19.20 98.05 12.12
CA ASN A 914 19.61 99.50 11.98
C ASN A 914 20.88 99.83 12.78
N GLU A 915 21.04 99.23 13.96
CA GLU A 915 22.22 99.40 14.77
C GLU A 915 23.45 98.71 14.11
N VAL A 916 23.35 97.55 13.56
CA VAL A 916 24.41 96.88 12.81
C VAL A 916 24.76 97.64 11.55
N MET A 917 23.77 98.16 10.84
CA MET A 917 24.04 99.03 9.66
C MET A 917 24.81 100.30 10.02
N LYS A 918 24.47 100.96 11.14
CA LYS A 918 25.19 102.12 11.67
C LYS A 918 26.65 101.78 12.02
N GLN A 919 26.87 100.71 12.73
CA GLN A 919 28.18 100.16 13.09
C GLN A 919 29.03 99.87 11.85
N LYS A 920 28.39 99.25 10.80
CA LYS A 920 29.08 98.96 9.52
C LYS A 920 29.52 100.29 8.83
N GLN A 921 28.66 101.29 8.78
CA GLN A 921 28.94 102.55 8.17
C GLN A 921 30.10 103.27 8.91
N GLY A 922 30.06 103.25 10.22
CA GLY A 922 31.14 103.80 11.04
C GLY A 922 32.48 103.05 10.89
N HIS A 923 32.43 101.74 10.55
CA HIS A 923 33.64 100.96 10.25
C HIS A 923 34.21 101.28 8.83
N VAL A 924 33.33 101.59 7.85
CA VAL A 924 33.73 101.98 6.49
C VAL A 924 34.36 103.42 6.51
N ASP A 925 33.74 104.31 7.24
CA ASP A 925 34.22 105.62 7.43
C ASP A 925 35.60 105.68 8.13
N LEU A 926 35.89 104.73 9.04
CA LEU A 926 37.20 104.55 9.71
C LEU A 926 38.26 103.86 8.84
N MET A 927 37.90 103.23 7.70
CA MET A 927 38.84 102.66 6.74
C MET A 927 39.14 103.59 5.53
N GLU A 928 38.28 104.58 5.31
CA GLU A 928 38.51 105.62 4.27
C GLU A 928 39.29 106.90 4.78
N GLU A 929 39.47 107.00 6.12
CA GLU A 929 40.44 107.93 6.75
C GLU A 929 41.80 107.20 6.96
#